data_936cc6f636c9eee25bf4b832a81c88f8
#
_entry.id   936cc6f636c9eee25bf4b832a81c88f8
#
_cell.length_a   1.000
_cell.length_b   1.000
_cell.length_c   1.000
_cell.angle_alpha   90.00
_cell.angle_beta   90.00
_cell.angle_gamma   90.00
#
_symmetry.space_group_name_H-M   'P 1'
#
loop_
_entity.id
_entity.type
_entity.pdbx_description
1 polymer ?
#
loop_
_entity_poly.entity_id
_entity_poly.type
_entity_poly.pdbx_seq_one_letter_code
_entity_poly.pdbx_strand_id
1 'polypeptide(L)'
;MKTYGFVRGTMIAMACVAGFAATASLASPFGGAIQPRDLRCEYRVDPLGIDVVEPRLSWTLQSGQRGQVQTAYRILVAGDPKQLAGETGDLWDSGKVASDQSIQVPYAGAPLTSGMACYWKVQVWDKNGKPSAWSRPACWTMGFVGRDSWKAQWIGFDASRNRDPSGRKLDLSGAQWIWLPGENARNAAPVATRYFRREFTVPEDRDLASAVCAVAADNGFTMFLNGQQVCTGGSFKEAVTADLAKHVRKGANVVAIEAQNVGDGANPAGVLAMLVVRFKTGKPETIVTDGQWRSSDIAAAGWTDAGFNAEGWRNAEALGAEGIGPWGKVTVGPAELFLPPAQFLRKEFNVEKPVQRATVYASALGNYELHLNGRQVGDAYFAPGWTDYDVRVYYNTFDVTNQLKKGFNTLGGILADGWYSGHIGWGRLRDHYGKDTRFSAQLTIEYTDGSSETILTDKTWTAATGPILEGDFLMGETYDARKEMPGWSTPDFDDAAWKPVDVTDKLAIAIESYPSVLVRKFQEIKPLSVTPTKDGACIYDMGTNFAGFVRLKVQGAEPGRKIVLRFAERLNPDGTIYTTNLRGARAVDTYLCRGDGKEVWQPRFTFHGFQYVEVTGYPGTPGLDAITGIELTSDTPVVGRFACSDAMTNTLYHNVCQTQRANFIEVPTDCPQRDERLGWMGDAQIYVRTATFNTDVSAFFTKWMVDVEDAQLENGGFSDVSPRKVANGGGTAAWGDAGVICPWTIYTVYGDTRILARHYDAMQKWIDYCKGTTKGTLLRPAEGYGDWLSIKADTPKDVLATAYFAHSTRLVAQTAAVLGKVDDARTYHQLFEQIRDAFNKAYVSADGRVKGDTQTVYVLALAFDLLPKEKRPMAAQHLVDNIRDRDWHLSTGFVGTKDLMATLNAIGRTDVAYHLFHNETFPSWGFSIQHGATSIWERWDGWTPEKGFQDPGMNSFAHYSFGAVCEWMFRTIGGIDTQLAPTEAGGPAYKHIVIRPQMGG
;
A
#
# COMPACT_ATOMS: atom_id res chain seq x y z
N MET A 1 -56.25 -21.99 -13.58
CA MET A 1 -56.61 -21.25 -12.37
C MET A 1 -55.87 -21.86 -11.21
N LYS A 2 -54.75 -21.28 -10.80
CA LYS A 2 -54.13 -21.29 -9.45
C LYS A 2 -53.04 -20.23 -9.48
N THR A 3 -53.32 -19.15 -8.83
CA THR A 3 -52.52 -17.97 -8.59
C THR A 3 -51.33 -18.30 -7.70
N TYR A 4 -50.09 -18.01 -8.12
CA TYR A 4 -48.92 -17.95 -7.26
C TYR A 4 -48.71 -16.51 -6.85
N GLY A 5 -48.87 -16.26 -5.57
CA GLY A 5 -48.61 -14.98 -4.96
C GLY A 5 -47.09 -14.73 -4.81
N PHE A 6 -46.65 -13.60 -5.29
CA PHE A 6 -45.30 -13.04 -5.02
C PHE A 6 -45.25 -12.52 -3.57
N VAL A 7 -44.41 -13.12 -2.75
CA VAL A 7 -44.02 -12.57 -1.46
C VAL A 7 -42.87 -11.56 -1.72
N ARG A 8 -43.21 -10.28 -1.63
CA ARG A 8 -42.24 -9.22 -1.54
C ARG A 8 -41.54 -9.30 -0.18
N GLY A 9 -40.26 -9.71 -0.16
CA GLY A 9 -39.37 -9.56 0.98
C GLY A 9 -39.04 -8.09 1.16
N THR A 10 -39.55 -7.49 2.22
CA THR A 10 -39.22 -6.12 2.66
C THR A 10 -37.79 -6.15 3.22
N MET A 11 -36.83 -5.55 2.51
CA MET A 11 -35.54 -5.21 3.08
C MET A 11 -35.78 -4.14 4.16
N ILE A 12 -35.53 -4.51 5.40
CA ILE A 12 -35.38 -3.53 6.50
C ILE A 12 -33.98 -2.98 6.43
N ALA A 13 -33.83 -1.83 5.76
CA ALA A 13 -32.68 -0.97 5.93
C ALA A 13 -32.78 -0.35 7.32
N MET A 14 -31.99 -0.83 8.26
CA MET A 14 -31.78 -0.15 9.54
C MET A 14 -30.96 1.11 9.29
N ALA A 15 -31.63 2.19 8.93
CA ALA A 15 -31.07 3.53 8.97
C ALA A 15 -30.86 3.91 10.43
N CYS A 16 -29.61 4.05 10.87
CA CYS A 16 -29.27 4.88 12.02
C CYS A 16 -29.57 6.34 11.66
N VAL A 17 -30.82 6.73 11.70
CA VAL A 17 -31.24 8.11 11.76
C VAL A 17 -31.00 8.56 13.21
N ALA A 18 -29.80 9.03 13.50
CA ALA A 18 -29.59 9.94 14.61
C ALA A 18 -30.37 11.21 14.29
N GLY A 19 -31.44 11.44 15.04
CA GLY A 19 -32.35 12.54 14.83
C GLY A 19 -31.64 13.88 14.74
N PHE A 20 -31.78 14.58 13.62
CA PHE A 20 -31.62 16.00 13.59
C PHE A 20 -32.79 16.64 14.34
N ALA A 21 -32.65 16.76 15.64
CA ALA A 21 -33.43 17.74 16.39
C ALA A 21 -33.06 19.11 15.83
N ALA A 22 -34.05 19.86 15.39
CA ALA A 22 -33.91 21.29 15.05
C ALA A 22 -33.20 21.98 16.22
N THR A 23 -31.91 22.26 16.05
CA THR A 23 -31.16 23.02 17.01
C THR A 23 -31.68 24.45 16.96
N ALA A 24 -32.49 24.81 17.96
CA ALA A 24 -32.50 26.16 18.42
C ALA A 24 -31.04 26.63 18.47
N SER A 25 -30.76 27.78 17.89
CA SER A 25 -29.49 28.50 17.97
C SER A 25 -29.03 28.53 19.42
N LEU A 26 -28.21 27.50 19.81
CA LEU A 26 -27.42 27.60 21.01
C LEU A 26 -26.41 28.72 20.74
N ALA A 27 -26.63 29.87 21.34
CA ALA A 27 -25.61 30.89 21.45
C ALA A 27 -24.31 30.19 21.85
N SER A 28 -23.29 30.31 20.99
CA SER A 28 -21.98 29.72 21.26
C SER A 28 -21.53 30.16 22.67
N PRO A 29 -21.10 29.23 23.55
CA PRO A 29 -20.59 29.62 24.87
C PRO A 29 -19.35 30.50 24.79
N PHE A 30 -18.82 30.73 23.61
CA PHE A 30 -17.67 31.58 23.31
C PHE A 30 -18.21 32.95 22.86
N GLY A 31 -18.36 33.89 23.79
CA GLY A 31 -18.60 35.29 23.46
C GLY A 31 -17.57 35.77 22.45
N GLY A 32 -17.91 36.58 21.47
CA GLY A 32 -17.20 37.06 20.27
C GLY A 32 -15.67 37.09 20.18
N ALA A 33 -14.95 36.54 21.16
CA ALA A 33 -13.52 36.43 21.22
C ALA A 33 -12.99 35.29 20.31
N ILE A 34 -11.86 35.55 19.63
CA ILE A 34 -11.14 34.52 18.89
C ILE A 34 -10.39 33.60 19.87
N GLN A 35 -10.32 32.29 19.59
CA GLN A 35 -9.64 31.29 20.42
C GLN A 35 -8.76 30.40 19.55
N PRO A 36 -7.44 30.23 19.89
CA PRO A 36 -6.61 29.22 19.26
C PRO A 36 -6.92 27.81 19.79
N ARG A 37 -6.99 26.84 18.86
CA ARG A 37 -7.33 25.43 19.08
C ARG A 37 -6.43 24.53 18.27
N ASP A 38 -6.55 23.20 18.47
CA ASP A 38 -5.92 22.15 17.68
C ASP A 38 -4.45 22.41 17.40
N LEU A 39 -3.68 22.62 18.47
CA LEU A 39 -2.25 22.91 18.40
C LEU A 39 -1.52 21.70 17.85
N ARG A 40 -0.63 21.91 16.87
CA ARG A 40 0.17 20.89 16.22
C ARG A 40 1.62 21.31 16.10
N CYS A 41 2.51 20.31 16.20
CA CYS A 41 3.93 20.42 15.92
C CYS A 41 4.27 19.43 14.79
N GLU A 42 4.88 19.88 13.69
CA GLU A 42 5.17 19.07 12.50
C GLU A 42 3.95 18.23 12.08
N TYR A 43 2.78 18.89 11.90
CA TYR A 43 1.47 18.29 11.55
C TYR A 43 0.80 17.44 12.63
N ARG A 44 1.51 16.97 13.65
CA ARG A 44 1.03 16.00 14.66
C ARG A 44 0.62 16.67 15.96
N VAL A 45 -0.28 16.03 16.68
CA VAL A 45 -0.68 16.42 18.04
C VAL A 45 0.29 15.78 19.02
N ASP A 46 0.93 16.61 19.87
CA ASP A 46 1.87 16.20 20.93
C ASP A 46 2.89 15.11 20.46
N PRO A 47 3.63 15.33 19.35
CA PRO A 47 4.52 14.32 18.81
C PRO A 47 5.68 14.00 19.75
N LEU A 48 6.01 12.71 19.85
CA LEU A 48 7.16 12.24 20.60
C LEU A 48 8.36 12.00 19.67
N GLY A 49 9.55 12.40 20.11
CA GLY A 49 10.82 12.04 19.51
C GLY A 49 11.06 12.62 18.12
N ILE A 50 10.66 13.87 17.84
CA ILE A 50 10.97 14.51 16.55
C ILE A 50 12.45 14.90 16.51
N ASP A 51 13.07 14.81 15.33
CA ASP A 51 14.49 15.18 15.11
C ASP A 51 14.65 16.50 14.34
N VAL A 52 13.56 17.14 13.99
CA VAL A 52 13.56 18.47 13.35
C VAL A 52 13.94 19.54 14.36
N VAL A 53 15.10 20.18 14.18
CA VAL A 53 15.65 21.17 15.14
C VAL A 53 14.92 22.51 15.15
N GLU A 54 14.21 22.83 14.08
CA GLU A 54 13.33 24.00 13.95
C GLU A 54 11.90 23.53 13.63
N PRO A 55 11.21 22.90 14.60
CA PRO A 55 9.88 22.37 14.33
C PRO A 55 8.87 23.50 14.06
N ARG A 56 7.89 23.18 13.21
CA ARG A 56 6.85 24.16 12.84
C ARG A 56 5.60 23.94 13.68
N LEU A 57 5.11 25.05 14.20
CA LEU A 57 3.93 25.11 15.07
C LEU A 57 2.72 25.60 14.27
N SER A 58 1.56 25.00 14.54
CA SER A 58 0.31 25.36 13.87
C SER A 58 -0.85 25.31 14.87
N TRP A 59 -1.88 26.14 14.60
CA TRP A 59 -3.13 26.15 15.37
C TRP A 59 -4.30 26.56 14.49
N THR A 60 -5.50 26.14 14.85
CA THR A 60 -6.73 26.60 14.25
C THR A 60 -7.36 27.72 15.06
N LEU A 61 -8.23 28.49 14.44
CA LEU A 61 -8.90 29.64 15.07
C LEU A 61 -10.42 29.39 15.15
N GLN A 62 -10.98 29.55 16.34
CA GLN A 62 -12.40 29.42 16.56
C GLN A 62 -13.01 30.74 17.08
N SER A 63 -14.12 31.19 16.49
CA SER A 63 -14.89 32.33 16.97
C SER A 63 -16.38 32.18 16.62
N GLY A 64 -17.26 32.65 17.49
CA GLY A 64 -18.70 32.80 17.20
C GLY A 64 -19.02 34.04 16.36
N GLN A 65 -18.05 34.93 16.12
CA GLN A 65 -18.23 36.19 15.37
C GLN A 65 -17.82 36.04 13.91
N ARG A 66 -18.66 36.39 12.97
CA ARG A 66 -18.34 36.45 11.53
C ARG A 66 -17.30 37.54 11.22
N GLY A 67 -16.44 37.26 10.23
CA GLY A 67 -15.40 38.18 9.78
C GLY A 67 -14.33 38.45 10.86
N GLN A 68 -14.11 37.47 11.74
CA GLN A 68 -13.02 37.51 12.69
C GLN A 68 -11.72 37.05 12.01
N VAL A 69 -10.61 37.74 12.31
CA VAL A 69 -9.28 37.46 11.79
C VAL A 69 -8.27 37.60 12.90
N GLN A 70 -7.19 36.83 12.80
CA GLN A 70 -5.97 36.98 13.61
C GLN A 70 -5.16 38.15 13.05
N THR A 71 -4.75 39.07 13.90
CA THR A 71 -3.87 40.20 13.53
C THR A 71 -2.49 40.08 14.12
N ALA A 72 -2.33 39.27 15.16
CA ALA A 72 -1.04 38.99 15.78
C ALA A 72 -1.12 37.65 16.55
N TYR A 73 0.06 37.11 16.87
CA TYR A 73 0.21 35.97 17.79
C TYR A 73 1.38 36.22 18.76
N ARG A 74 1.40 35.45 19.88
CA ARG A 74 2.55 35.27 20.76
C ARG A 74 2.62 33.81 21.14
N ILE A 75 3.78 33.22 20.97
CA ILE A 75 4.08 31.83 21.33
C ILE A 75 5.01 31.84 22.54
N LEU A 76 4.70 30.99 23.52
CA LEU A 76 5.61 30.65 24.60
C LEU A 76 5.95 29.18 24.52
N VAL A 77 7.27 28.88 24.63
CA VAL A 77 7.81 27.52 24.75
C VAL A 77 8.65 27.41 25.99
N ALA A 78 8.43 26.37 26.80
CA ALA A 78 9.16 26.13 28.04
C ALA A 78 9.59 24.66 28.17
N GLY A 79 10.71 24.42 28.86
CA GLY A 79 11.17 23.08 29.22
C GLY A 79 10.39 22.43 30.35
N ASP A 80 9.62 23.22 31.16
CA ASP A 80 8.82 22.75 32.26
C ASP A 80 7.38 23.33 32.14
N PRO A 81 6.32 22.50 32.25
CA PRO A 81 4.95 22.98 32.21
C PRO A 81 4.59 23.97 33.33
N LYS A 82 5.30 23.96 34.46
CA LYS A 82 5.11 24.94 35.54
C LYS A 82 5.54 26.35 35.13
N GLN A 83 6.66 26.47 34.41
CA GLN A 83 7.12 27.75 33.87
C GLN A 83 6.10 28.28 32.84
N LEU A 84 5.65 27.43 31.96
CA LEU A 84 4.61 27.79 31.00
C LEU A 84 3.31 28.24 31.65
N ALA A 85 2.92 27.63 32.77
CA ALA A 85 1.77 28.05 33.59
C ALA A 85 1.95 29.45 34.16
N GLY A 86 3.18 29.81 34.56
CA GLY A 86 3.61 31.15 35.04
C GLY A 86 3.81 32.16 33.90
N GLU A 87 3.41 31.85 32.67
CA GLU A 87 3.58 32.67 31.46
C GLU A 87 5.07 33.01 31.13
N THR A 88 5.97 32.10 31.46
CA THR A 88 7.41 32.20 31.16
C THR A 88 7.74 31.15 30.06
N GLY A 89 8.37 31.61 28.99
CA GLY A 89 8.91 30.77 27.91
C GLY A 89 10.46 30.83 27.99
N ASP A 90 11.06 29.95 28.81
CA ASP A 90 12.51 29.87 28.97
C ASP A 90 13.24 29.38 27.71
N LEU A 91 12.55 28.64 26.85
CA LEU A 91 13.08 28.19 25.57
C LEU A 91 12.72 29.17 24.43
N TRP A 92 11.54 29.77 24.46
CA TRP A 92 11.15 30.77 23.48
C TRP A 92 9.96 31.61 23.94
N ASP A 93 10.10 32.90 23.82
CA ASP A 93 9.03 33.88 23.81
C ASP A 93 9.11 34.66 22.51
N SER A 94 8.17 34.45 21.60
CA SER A 94 8.15 35.14 20.29
C SER A 94 7.88 36.64 20.44
N GLY A 95 7.47 37.11 21.63
CA GLY A 95 6.81 38.40 21.78
C GLY A 95 5.51 38.48 20.95
N LYS A 96 4.91 39.64 20.87
CA LYS A 96 3.77 39.90 20.00
C LYS A 96 4.23 40.07 18.55
N VAL A 97 3.97 39.10 17.70
CA VAL A 97 4.28 39.13 16.25
C VAL A 97 3.04 39.57 15.49
N ALA A 98 3.14 40.69 14.75
CA ALA A 98 2.05 41.18 13.89
C ALA A 98 1.95 40.29 12.64
N SER A 99 1.03 39.32 12.63
CA SER A 99 0.86 38.35 11.54
C SER A 99 -0.47 37.62 11.67
N ASP A 100 -1.06 37.28 10.53
CA ASP A 100 -2.22 36.39 10.41
C ASP A 100 -1.82 34.91 10.28
N GLN A 101 -0.52 34.60 10.21
CA GLN A 101 -0.02 33.24 10.09
C GLN A 101 -0.41 32.39 11.29
N SER A 102 -1.04 31.25 11.08
CA SER A 102 -1.45 30.29 12.11
C SER A 102 -1.02 28.86 11.79
N ILE A 103 -0.35 28.67 10.65
CA ILE A 103 0.17 27.38 10.21
C ILE A 103 1.67 27.50 9.87
N GLN A 104 2.42 26.43 10.12
CA GLN A 104 3.83 26.32 9.74
C GLN A 104 4.73 27.45 10.28
N VAL A 105 4.47 27.93 11.51
CA VAL A 105 5.31 28.93 12.18
C VAL A 105 6.57 28.25 12.70
N PRO A 106 7.78 28.56 12.18
CA PRO A 106 9.01 27.92 12.64
C PRO A 106 9.32 28.30 14.10
N TYR A 107 9.78 27.33 14.87
CA TYR A 107 10.39 27.58 16.16
C TYR A 107 11.68 28.36 15.97
N ALA A 108 11.84 29.49 16.71
CA ALA A 108 12.99 30.38 16.63
C ALA A 108 13.57 30.69 18.02
N GLY A 109 13.49 29.74 18.94
CA GLY A 109 13.97 29.87 20.31
C GLY A 109 15.39 29.34 20.53
N ALA A 110 15.68 28.93 21.76
CA ALA A 110 16.97 28.33 22.14
C ALA A 110 17.20 26.98 21.39
N PRO A 111 18.46 26.62 21.10
CA PRO A 111 18.76 25.34 20.45
C PRO A 111 18.17 24.14 21.18
N LEU A 112 17.51 23.27 20.43
CA LEU A 112 16.90 22.03 20.94
C LEU A 112 17.93 20.89 20.97
N THR A 113 17.86 20.07 22.04
CA THR A 113 18.79 18.95 22.23
C THR A 113 18.06 17.61 22.31
N SER A 114 18.78 16.51 22.08
CA SER A 114 18.22 15.16 22.12
C SER A 114 17.46 14.89 23.43
N GLY A 115 16.26 14.30 23.31
CA GLY A 115 15.40 13.93 24.43
C GLY A 115 14.68 15.09 25.13
N MET A 116 14.93 16.35 24.73
CA MET A 116 14.31 17.53 25.37
C MET A 116 12.78 17.49 25.25
N ALA A 117 12.07 17.73 26.34
CA ALA A 117 10.63 17.96 26.36
C ALA A 117 10.35 19.46 26.23
N CYS A 118 9.43 19.82 25.36
CA CYS A 118 9.04 21.18 25.08
C CYS A 118 7.52 21.31 25.23
N TYR A 119 7.09 22.26 26.05
CA TYR A 119 5.69 22.59 26.28
C TYR A 119 5.43 23.97 25.72
N TRP A 120 4.30 24.14 25.06
CA TRP A 120 4.01 25.41 24.40
C TRP A 120 2.56 25.80 24.44
N LYS A 121 2.29 27.08 24.31
CA LYS A 121 0.97 27.66 24.18
C LYS A 121 1.02 28.91 23.29
N VAL A 122 -0.12 29.28 22.72
CA VAL A 122 -0.25 30.47 21.87
C VAL A 122 -1.39 31.35 22.31
N GLN A 123 -1.18 32.66 22.22
CA GLN A 123 -2.19 33.71 22.37
C GLN A 123 -2.30 34.44 21.04
N VAL A 124 -3.51 34.80 20.62
CA VAL A 124 -3.76 35.53 19.36
C VAL A 124 -4.53 36.81 19.60
N TRP A 125 -4.37 37.77 18.70
CA TRP A 125 -5.13 39.04 18.72
C TRP A 125 -6.17 39.05 17.62
N ASP A 126 -7.36 39.50 17.96
CA ASP A 126 -8.49 39.59 17.05
C ASP A 126 -8.39 40.78 16.07
N LYS A 127 -9.38 40.97 15.18
CA LYS A 127 -9.46 42.08 14.21
C LYS A 127 -9.43 43.48 14.84
N ASN A 128 -9.75 43.59 16.12
CA ASN A 128 -9.76 44.87 16.86
C ASN A 128 -8.48 45.02 17.70
N GLY A 129 -7.51 44.11 17.57
CA GLY A 129 -6.29 44.14 18.37
C GLY A 129 -6.47 43.65 19.81
N LYS A 130 -7.58 43.02 20.16
CA LYS A 130 -7.84 42.49 21.50
C LYS A 130 -7.26 41.08 21.64
N PRO A 131 -6.46 40.79 22.73
CA PRO A 131 -5.89 39.45 22.94
C PRO A 131 -6.97 38.43 23.32
N SER A 132 -6.77 37.21 22.86
CA SER A 132 -7.51 36.02 23.33
C SER A 132 -7.03 35.58 24.71
N ALA A 133 -7.71 34.64 25.32
CA ALA A 133 -7.07 33.78 26.31
C ALA A 133 -5.95 32.95 25.66
N TRP A 134 -4.99 32.48 26.45
CA TRP A 134 -4.02 31.48 26.00
C TRP A 134 -4.74 30.21 25.57
N SER A 135 -4.16 29.52 24.60
CA SER A 135 -4.56 28.12 24.27
C SER A 135 -4.36 27.20 25.48
N ARG A 136 -4.95 26.02 25.43
CA ARG A 136 -4.46 24.91 26.27
C ARG A 136 -3.01 24.62 25.88
N PRO A 137 -2.13 24.22 26.83
CA PRO A 137 -0.79 23.77 26.51
C PRO A 137 -0.81 22.54 25.61
N ALA A 138 0.16 22.48 24.71
CA ALA A 138 0.54 21.32 23.91
C ALA A 138 2.02 21.03 24.16
N CYS A 139 2.50 19.88 23.70
CA CYS A 139 3.91 19.53 23.88
C CYS A 139 4.49 18.84 22.62
N TRP A 140 5.81 18.75 22.61
CA TRP A 140 6.55 17.80 21.79
C TRP A 140 7.79 17.35 22.55
N THR A 141 8.36 16.22 22.16
CA THR A 141 9.69 15.83 22.62
C THR A 141 10.63 15.70 21.45
N MET A 142 11.90 16.06 21.70
CA MET A 142 12.95 15.82 20.73
C MET A 142 13.37 14.35 20.73
N GLY A 143 13.65 13.82 19.55
CA GLY A 143 14.33 12.55 19.36
C GLY A 143 15.84 12.74 19.43
N PHE A 144 16.58 12.08 18.55
CA PHE A 144 18.02 12.19 18.50
C PHE A 144 18.46 13.31 17.52
N VAL A 145 19.13 14.31 18.06
CA VAL A 145 19.78 15.35 17.27
C VAL A 145 21.24 14.92 17.04
N GLY A 146 21.51 14.39 15.84
CA GLY A 146 22.82 13.87 15.45
C GLY A 146 22.94 12.34 15.52
N ARG A 147 23.72 11.82 14.58
CA ARG A 147 23.85 10.35 14.32
C ARG A 147 24.49 9.55 15.48
N ASP A 148 25.30 10.17 16.30
CA ASP A 148 26.04 9.50 17.39
C ASP A 148 25.21 9.31 18.68
N SER A 149 23.96 9.76 18.68
CA SER A 149 23.06 9.65 19.83
C SER A 149 22.43 8.26 19.98
N TRP A 150 22.37 7.47 18.89
CA TRP A 150 21.91 6.08 18.94
C TRP A 150 23.05 5.18 19.43
N LYS A 151 22.89 4.61 20.64
CA LYS A 151 23.94 3.80 21.31
C LYS A 151 23.58 2.30 21.39
N ALA A 152 22.32 1.96 21.16
CA ALA A 152 21.85 0.59 21.24
C ALA A 152 22.41 -0.26 20.09
N GLN A 153 22.79 -1.51 20.41
CA GLN A 153 23.19 -2.50 19.42
C GLN A 153 21.96 -3.11 18.73
N TRP A 154 22.16 -3.65 17.54
CA TRP A 154 21.14 -4.35 16.76
C TRP A 154 21.19 -5.85 17.11
N ILE A 155 20.14 -6.39 17.70
CA ILE A 155 20.08 -7.76 18.19
C ILE A 155 19.05 -8.60 17.41
N GLY A 156 19.28 -9.89 17.31
CA GLY A 156 18.37 -10.86 16.67
C GLY A 156 18.62 -12.28 17.17
N PHE A 157 17.97 -13.23 16.51
CA PHE A 157 18.13 -14.67 16.80
C PHE A 157 18.26 -15.46 15.50
N ASP A 158 19.47 -15.48 14.93
CA ASP A 158 19.76 -16.02 13.60
C ASP A 158 19.51 -17.54 13.51
N ALA A 159 19.68 -18.26 14.62
CA ALA A 159 19.39 -19.68 14.68
C ALA A 159 17.92 -20.01 14.37
N SER A 160 16.99 -19.11 14.67
CA SER A 160 15.55 -19.26 14.34
C SER A 160 15.28 -19.15 12.83
N ARG A 161 16.19 -18.53 12.10
CA ARG A 161 16.08 -18.24 10.68
C ARG A 161 16.89 -19.20 9.80
N ASN A 162 17.74 -20.02 10.44
CA ASN A 162 18.54 -21.02 9.73
C ASN A 162 17.64 -22.15 9.26
N ARG A 163 17.46 -22.20 7.96
CA ARG A 163 16.85 -23.33 7.29
C ARG A 163 17.86 -24.47 7.14
N ASP A 164 17.39 -25.70 7.30
CA ASP A 164 18.10 -26.85 6.77
C ASP A 164 18.41 -26.62 5.28
N PRO A 165 19.69 -26.61 4.84
CA PRO A 165 20.07 -26.35 3.45
C PRO A 165 19.53 -27.40 2.45
N SER A 166 18.73 -28.38 2.87
CA SER A 166 18.01 -29.29 2.00
C SER A 166 16.97 -28.66 1.09
N GLY A 167 16.48 -27.42 1.40
CA GLY A 167 15.63 -26.60 0.53
C GLY A 167 16.43 -25.95 -0.60
N ARG A 168 16.99 -26.71 -1.50
CA ARG A 168 17.81 -26.18 -2.61
C ARG A 168 16.91 -25.48 -3.64
N LYS A 169 17.31 -24.28 -4.04
CA LYS A 169 16.77 -23.59 -5.21
C LYS A 169 16.85 -24.53 -6.42
N LEU A 170 15.72 -24.77 -7.09
CA LEU A 170 15.71 -25.53 -8.32
C LEU A 170 16.41 -24.70 -9.41
N ASP A 171 17.26 -25.34 -10.18
CA ASP A 171 17.98 -24.74 -11.29
C ASP A 171 17.50 -25.39 -12.59
N LEU A 172 16.76 -24.66 -13.42
CA LEU A 172 16.22 -25.13 -14.69
C LEU A 172 17.25 -25.26 -15.79
N SER A 173 18.54 -24.98 -15.55
CA SER A 173 19.60 -24.98 -16.58
C SER A 173 19.76 -26.33 -17.30
N GLY A 174 19.30 -27.44 -16.72
CA GLY A 174 19.28 -28.76 -17.35
C GLY A 174 18.01 -29.08 -18.15
N ALA A 175 17.00 -28.25 -18.12
CA ALA A 175 15.74 -28.47 -18.81
C ALA A 175 15.71 -27.78 -20.18
N GLN A 176 14.92 -28.32 -21.11
CA GLN A 176 14.70 -27.74 -22.43
C GLN A 176 13.24 -27.36 -22.60
N TRP A 177 12.97 -26.24 -23.24
CA TRP A 177 11.64 -25.92 -23.75
C TRP A 177 11.22 -27.00 -24.73
N ILE A 178 10.02 -27.55 -24.57
CA ILE A 178 9.45 -28.57 -25.44
C ILE A 178 8.09 -28.18 -25.98
N TRP A 179 7.74 -28.69 -27.16
CA TRP A 179 6.40 -28.53 -27.74
C TRP A 179 6.04 -29.73 -28.64
N LEU A 180 4.84 -29.72 -29.24
CA LEU A 180 4.41 -30.73 -30.17
C LEU A 180 5.24 -30.68 -31.48
N PRO A 181 5.82 -31.81 -31.95
CA PRO A 181 6.67 -31.77 -33.12
C PRO A 181 5.91 -31.43 -34.40
N GLY A 182 6.54 -30.63 -35.26
CA GLY A 182 5.99 -30.18 -36.53
C GLY A 182 5.21 -28.86 -36.45
N GLU A 183 5.13 -28.24 -35.30
CA GLU A 183 4.59 -26.88 -35.13
C GLU A 183 5.75 -25.87 -35.02
N ASN A 184 5.58 -24.67 -35.56
CA ASN A 184 6.59 -23.61 -35.47
C ASN A 184 6.56 -22.92 -34.08
N ALA A 185 6.85 -23.70 -33.04
CA ALA A 185 6.61 -23.33 -31.65
C ALA A 185 7.41 -22.13 -31.17
N ARG A 186 8.57 -21.82 -31.77
CA ARG A 186 9.35 -20.63 -31.39
C ARG A 186 8.82 -19.31 -31.95
N ASN A 187 7.93 -19.34 -32.95
CA ASN A 187 7.48 -18.13 -33.64
C ASN A 187 5.95 -18.06 -33.79
N ALA A 188 5.30 -19.15 -34.18
CA ALA A 188 3.90 -19.16 -34.62
C ALA A 188 3.24 -20.54 -34.43
N ALA A 189 3.18 -21.05 -33.18
CA ALA A 189 2.37 -22.22 -32.87
C ALA A 189 0.88 -21.89 -32.93
N PRO A 190 0.01 -22.84 -33.30
CA PRO A 190 -1.44 -22.66 -33.22
C PRO A 190 -1.91 -22.34 -31.81
N VAL A 191 -2.97 -21.52 -31.68
CA VAL A 191 -3.70 -21.35 -30.43
C VAL A 191 -4.46 -22.64 -30.13
N ALA A 192 -3.93 -23.43 -29.18
CA ALA A 192 -4.45 -24.77 -28.87
C ALA A 192 -3.86 -25.33 -27.57
N THR A 193 -4.48 -26.41 -27.06
CA THR A 193 -3.94 -27.21 -25.95
C THR A 193 -3.11 -28.36 -26.46
N ARG A 194 -2.00 -28.66 -25.80
CA ARG A 194 -1.10 -29.79 -26.07
C ARG A 194 -0.81 -30.56 -24.78
N TYR A 195 -0.60 -31.86 -24.91
CA TYR A 195 -0.50 -32.82 -23.81
C TYR A 195 0.88 -33.47 -23.82
N PHE A 196 1.54 -33.46 -22.66
CA PHE A 196 2.89 -34.01 -22.50
C PHE A 196 2.92 -34.97 -21.32
N ARG A 197 3.68 -36.05 -21.42
CA ARG A 197 3.85 -36.99 -20.31
C ARG A 197 5.24 -37.62 -20.30
N ARG A 198 5.71 -37.99 -19.10
CA ARG A 198 6.98 -38.68 -18.84
C ARG A 198 6.81 -39.63 -17.70
N GLU A 199 7.22 -40.90 -17.91
CA GLU A 199 7.28 -41.89 -16.85
C GLU A 199 8.66 -41.88 -16.19
N PHE A 200 8.71 -42.17 -14.90
CA PHE A 200 9.92 -42.30 -14.10
C PHE A 200 9.71 -43.31 -12.97
N THR A 201 10.78 -43.87 -12.44
CA THR A 201 10.72 -44.91 -11.41
C THR A 201 11.42 -44.44 -10.14
N VAL A 202 10.74 -44.56 -9.01
CA VAL A 202 11.29 -44.34 -7.67
C VAL A 202 11.72 -45.68 -7.09
N PRO A 203 12.99 -45.90 -6.68
CA PRO A 203 13.48 -47.16 -6.14
C PRO A 203 12.68 -47.61 -4.91
N GLU A 204 12.32 -48.88 -4.88
CA GLU A 204 11.57 -49.52 -3.79
C GLU A 204 12.30 -49.51 -2.45
N ASP A 205 13.63 -49.59 -2.49
CA ASP A 205 14.53 -49.69 -1.34
C ASP A 205 14.89 -48.29 -0.75
N ARG A 206 14.38 -47.21 -1.31
CA ARG A 206 14.71 -45.84 -0.85
C ARG A 206 13.51 -45.09 -0.25
N ASP A 207 13.75 -44.46 0.87
CA ASP A 207 12.78 -43.59 1.50
C ASP A 207 12.89 -42.19 0.95
N LEU A 208 11.72 -41.61 0.64
CA LEU A 208 11.59 -40.25 0.16
C LEU A 208 11.98 -39.25 1.26
N ALA A 209 12.79 -38.26 0.92
CA ALA A 209 13.08 -37.09 1.76
C ALA A 209 12.29 -35.87 1.30
N SER A 210 12.23 -35.60 0.00
CA SER A 210 11.41 -34.53 -0.58
C SER A 210 11.19 -34.77 -2.08
N ALA A 211 10.13 -34.21 -2.64
CA ALA A 211 9.92 -34.18 -4.08
C ALA A 211 9.34 -32.81 -4.45
N VAL A 212 9.98 -32.10 -5.39
CA VAL A 212 9.61 -30.73 -5.75
C VAL A 212 9.71 -30.55 -7.26
N CYS A 213 8.86 -29.71 -7.84
CA CYS A 213 8.96 -29.33 -9.25
C CYS A 213 9.05 -27.80 -9.43
N ALA A 214 9.52 -27.41 -10.62
CA ALA A 214 9.39 -26.07 -11.16
C ALA A 214 8.89 -26.19 -12.61
N VAL A 215 7.83 -25.44 -12.96
CA VAL A 215 7.19 -25.50 -14.28
C VAL A 215 6.88 -24.11 -14.79
N ALA A 216 7.24 -23.81 -16.04
CA ALA A 216 6.89 -22.59 -16.75
C ALA A 216 6.26 -22.97 -18.11
N ALA A 217 5.34 -22.18 -18.59
CA ALA A 217 4.74 -22.37 -19.92
C ALA A 217 4.38 -21.06 -20.59
N ASP A 218 4.37 -21.07 -21.89
CA ASP A 218 3.89 -20.00 -22.75
C ASP A 218 2.61 -20.51 -23.47
N ASN A 219 1.39 -20.20 -23.02
CA ASN A 219 1.03 -19.25 -21.97
C ASN A 219 0.58 -19.93 -20.66
N GLY A 220 -0.12 -21.05 -20.70
CA GLY A 220 -0.71 -21.72 -19.54
C GLY A 220 -0.36 -23.19 -19.40
N PHE A 221 -0.43 -23.74 -18.18
CA PHE A 221 -0.32 -25.18 -17.96
C PHE A 221 -1.12 -25.67 -16.75
N THR A 222 -1.44 -26.96 -16.80
CA THR A 222 -1.88 -27.77 -15.65
C THR A 222 -0.96 -29.00 -15.56
N MET A 223 -0.31 -29.21 -14.39
CA MET A 223 0.55 -30.36 -14.15
C MET A 223 -0.16 -31.41 -13.28
N PHE A 224 0.01 -32.66 -13.65
CA PHE A 224 -0.50 -33.84 -12.94
C PHE A 224 0.64 -34.76 -12.54
N LEU A 225 0.52 -35.41 -11.38
CA LEU A 225 1.39 -36.48 -10.95
C LEU A 225 0.51 -37.69 -10.57
N ASN A 226 0.68 -38.82 -11.27
CA ASN A 226 -0.09 -40.06 -11.04
C ASN A 226 -1.62 -39.86 -11.08
N GLY A 227 -2.14 -39.05 -12.03
CA GLY A 227 -3.56 -38.74 -12.19
C GLY A 227 -4.08 -37.59 -11.34
N GLN A 228 -3.30 -37.09 -10.40
CA GLN A 228 -3.71 -36.00 -9.51
C GLN A 228 -3.11 -34.66 -9.96
N GLN A 229 -3.96 -33.63 -10.06
CA GLN A 229 -3.51 -32.27 -10.34
C GLN A 229 -2.66 -31.76 -9.17
N VAL A 230 -1.47 -31.23 -9.48
CA VAL A 230 -0.51 -30.76 -8.47
C VAL A 230 -0.23 -29.26 -8.52
N CYS A 231 -0.21 -28.67 -9.71
CA CYS A 231 -0.10 -27.21 -9.85
C CYS A 231 -0.60 -26.73 -11.22
N THR A 232 -0.88 -25.42 -11.32
CA THR A 232 -1.22 -24.71 -12.55
C THR A 232 -0.42 -23.41 -12.62
N GLY A 233 -0.23 -22.88 -13.81
CA GLY A 233 0.44 -21.58 -14.00
C GLY A 233 0.23 -21.03 -15.40
N GLY A 234 0.62 -19.77 -15.62
CA GLY A 234 0.43 -19.05 -16.87
C GLY A 234 1.57 -18.07 -17.20
N SER A 235 2.81 -18.40 -16.88
CA SER A 235 3.95 -17.53 -17.16
C SER A 235 5.12 -18.31 -17.75
N PHE A 236 5.71 -17.73 -18.79
CA PHE A 236 6.99 -18.20 -19.32
C PHE A 236 8.20 -17.49 -18.70
N LYS A 237 7.97 -16.46 -17.88
CA LYS A 237 9.03 -15.71 -17.18
C LYS A 237 9.27 -16.21 -15.76
N GLU A 238 8.25 -16.80 -15.15
CA GLU A 238 8.29 -17.28 -13.77
C GLU A 238 7.78 -18.71 -13.69
N ALA A 239 8.59 -19.60 -13.14
CA ALA A 239 8.20 -20.98 -12.90
C ALA A 239 7.37 -21.12 -11.62
N VAL A 240 6.25 -21.82 -11.71
CA VAL A 240 5.50 -22.29 -10.54
C VAL A 240 6.23 -23.44 -9.91
N THR A 241 6.46 -23.40 -8.61
CA THR A 241 7.04 -24.48 -7.83
C THR A 241 5.98 -25.17 -6.97
N ALA A 242 6.07 -26.48 -6.83
CA ALA A 242 5.15 -27.25 -5.98
C ALA A 242 5.86 -28.39 -5.25
N ASP A 243 5.40 -28.67 -4.00
CA ASP A 243 5.78 -29.87 -3.26
C ASP A 243 4.96 -31.08 -3.75
N LEU A 244 5.66 -32.11 -4.18
CA LEU A 244 5.11 -33.34 -4.76
C LEU A 244 5.23 -34.55 -3.83
N ALA A 245 5.79 -34.40 -2.63
CA ALA A 245 6.13 -35.52 -1.76
C ALA A 245 4.94 -36.45 -1.45
N LYS A 246 3.72 -35.88 -1.35
CA LYS A 246 2.48 -36.65 -1.09
C LYS A 246 1.97 -37.42 -2.32
N HIS A 247 2.44 -37.10 -3.52
CA HIS A 247 1.95 -37.63 -4.78
C HIS A 247 2.92 -38.62 -5.41
N VAL A 248 4.21 -38.60 -5.01
CA VAL A 248 5.25 -39.55 -5.44
C VAL A 248 5.04 -40.88 -4.72
N ARG A 249 5.14 -41.99 -5.47
CA ARG A 249 5.06 -43.37 -4.93
C ARG A 249 6.35 -44.14 -5.21
N LYS A 250 6.59 -45.16 -4.44
CA LYS A 250 7.62 -46.17 -4.77
C LYS A 250 7.21 -46.90 -6.05
N GLY A 251 8.13 -47.31 -6.89
CA GLY A 251 7.87 -47.90 -8.19
C GLY A 251 7.60 -46.87 -9.27
N ALA A 252 6.70 -47.22 -10.21
CA ALA A 252 6.38 -46.43 -11.40
C ALA A 252 5.55 -45.20 -11.07
N ASN A 253 5.97 -44.04 -11.61
CA ASN A 253 5.27 -42.75 -11.53
C ASN A 253 5.17 -42.14 -12.93
N VAL A 254 4.17 -41.29 -13.13
CA VAL A 254 4.01 -40.46 -14.35
C VAL A 254 3.78 -39.01 -13.99
N VAL A 255 4.58 -38.15 -14.59
CA VAL A 255 4.33 -36.72 -14.63
C VAL A 255 3.71 -36.36 -15.98
N ALA A 256 2.61 -35.57 -15.95
CA ALA A 256 1.87 -35.17 -17.13
C ALA A 256 1.57 -33.67 -17.07
N ILE A 257 1.63 -33.01 -18.23
CA ILE A 257 1.40 -31.56 -18.35
C ILE A 257 0.44 -31.33 -19.51
N GLU A 258 -0.67 -30.65 -19.22
CA GLU A 258 -1.52 -29.99 -20.19
C GLU A 258 -1.01 -28.58 -20.36
N ALA A 259 -0.59 -28.20 -21.57
CA ALA A 259 -0.08 -26.86 -21.85
C ALA A 259 -0.98 -26.16 -22.88
N GLN A 260 -1.26 -24.88 -22.63
CA GLN A 260 -2.17 -24.08 -23.43
C GLN A 260 -1.44 -22.90 -24.07
N ASN A 261 -1.51 -22.82 -25.41
CA ASN A 261 -1.14 -21.62 -26.12
C ASN A 261 -2.40 -20.79 -26.37
N VAL A 262 -2.45 -19.56 -25.88
CA VAL A 262 -3.59 -18.64 -25.98
C VAL A 262 -3.19 -17.34 -26.67
N GLY A 263 -4.15 -16.65 -27.29
CA GLY A 263 -3.93 -15.39 -28.01
C GLY A 263 -4.91 -15.20 -29.16
N ASP A 264 -4.84 -14.06 -29.84
CA ASP A 264 -5.70 -13.74 -30.98
C ASP A 264 -5.24 -14.38 -32.32
N GLY A 265 -4.09 -15.06 -32.31
CA GLY A 265 -3.52 -15.72 -33.47
C GLY A 265 -2.31 -16.57 -33.11
N ALA A 266 -1.71 -17.24 -34.11
CA ALA A 266 -0.52 -18.08 -33.92
C ALA A 266 0.63 -17.25 -33.30
N ASN A 267 1.21 -17.77 -32.22
CA ASN A 267 2.25 -17.08 -31.44
C ASN A 267 3.22 -18.12 -30.83
N PRO A 268 4.36 -17.72 -30.19
CA PRO A 268 5.25 -18.66 -29.53
C PRO A 268 4.55 -19.51 -28.48
N ALA A 269 4.98 -20.78 -28.34
CA ALA A 269 4.44 -21.72 -27.39
C ALA A 269 5.52 -22.68 -26.87
N GLY A 270 5.47 -23.01 -25.58
CA GLY A 270 6.44 -23.94 -25.01
C GLY A 270 6.13 -24.27 -23.56
N VAL A 271 6.67 -25.43 -23.10
CA VAL A 271 6.66 -25.81 -21.69
C VAL A 271 8.08 -26.18 -21.25
N LEU A 272 8.46 -25.74 -20.06
CA LEU A 272 9.77 -26.01 -19.43
C LEU A 272 9.52 -26.49 -18.01
N ALA A 273 10.02 -27.68 -17.64
CA ALA A 273 9.81 -28.23 -16.32
C ALA A 273 11.01 -29.02 -15.80
N MET A 274 11.14 -29.02 -14.49
CA MET A 274 12.06 -29.85 -13.73
C MET A 274 11.34 -30.44 -12.52
N LEU A 275 11.53 -31.72 -12.27
CA LEU A 275 11.12 -32.42 -11.06
C LEU A 275 12.35 -33.05 -10.40
N VAL A 276 12.53 -32.83 -9.11
CA VAL A 276 13.64 -33.40 -8.34
C VAL A 276 13.08 -34.19 -7.16
N VAL A 277 13.35 -35.50 -7.16
CA VAL A 277 12.99 -36.43 -6.09
C VAL A 277 14.26 -36.74 -5.27
N ARG A 278 14.24 -36.38 -4.00
CA ARG A 278 15.37 -36.62 -3.07
C ARG A 278 15.02 -37.73 -2.10
N PHE A 279 15.99 -38.54 -1.83
CA PHE A 279 15.90 -39.65 -0.88
C PHE A 279 16.67 -39.33 0.41
N LYS A 280 16.30 -39.95 1.51
CA LYS A 280 17.02 -39.82 2.78
C LYS A 280 18.51 -40.20 2.63
N THR A 281 18.82 -41.14 1.73
CA THR A 281 20.16 -41.56 1.40
C THR A 281 20.33 -41.78 -0.12
N GLY A 282 21.48 -41.41 -0.66
CA GLY A 282 21.79 -41.58 -2.08
C GLY A 282 21.58 -40.32 -2.93
N LYS A 283 21.78 -40.49 -4.27
CA LYS A 283 21.63 -39.35 -5.21
C LYS A 283 20.16 -39.07 -5.52
N PRO A 284 19.80 -37.82 -5.76
CA PRO A 284 18.44 -37.47 -6.20
C PRO A 284 18.17 -37.98 -7.62
N GLU A 285 16.89 -38.25 -7.91
CA GLU A 285 16.38 -38.45 -9.27
C GLU A 285 15.92 -37.12 -9.80
N THR A 286 16.31 -36.76 -11.02
CA THR A 286 15.94 -35.50 -11.66
C THR A 286 15.32 -35.78 -13.01
N ILE A 287 14.08 -35.35 -13.19
CA ILE A 287 13.31 -35.44 -14.42
C ILE A 287 13.18 -34.01 -14.98
N VAL A 288 13.63 -33.80 -16.21
CA VAL A 288 13.55 -32.53 -16.91
C VAL A 288 12.74 -32.66 -18.19
N THR A 289 12.19 -31.57 -18.66
CA THR A 289 11.65 -31.52 -20.02
C THR A 289 12.78 -31.64 -21.04
N ASP A 290 12.63 -32.60 -21.94
CA ASP A 290 13.55 -32.92 -23.02
C ASP A 290 12.82 -33.66 -24.15
N GLY A 291 13.55 -34.06 -25.21
CA GLY A 291 12.98 -34.83 -26.35
C GLY A 291 12.53 -36.27 -26.01
N GLN A 292 12.66 -36.73 -24.77
CA GLN A 292 12.17 -38.04 -24.34
C GLN A 292 10.75 -37.98 -23.78
N TRP A 293 10.15 -36.80 -23.59
CA TRP A 293 8.73 -36.65 -23.24
C TRP A 293 7.86 -37.07 -24.41
N ARG A 294 6.72 -37.71 -24.11
CA ARG A 294 5.68 -38.01 -25.09
C ARG A 294 4.72 -36.86 -25.20
N SER A 295 4.30 -36.54 -26.44
CA SER A 295 3.40 -35.41 -26.72
C SER A 295 2.25 -35.80 -27.63
N SER A 296 1.08 -35.16 -27.44
CA SER A 296 -0.12 -35.35 -28.23
C SER A 296 -0.91 -34.07 -28.35
N ASP A 297 -1.70 -33.93 -29.40
CA ASP A 297 -2.73 -32.89 -29.61
C ASP A 297 -4.10 -33.31 -29.09
N ILE A 298 -4.26 -34.57 -28.61
CA ILE A 298 -5.53 -35.10 -28.12
C ILE A 298 -5.33 -35.69 -26.72
N ALA A 299 -6.23 -35.29 -25.77
CA ALA A 299 -6.33 -35.91 -24.45
C ALA A 299 -7.09 -37.24 -24.55
N ALA A 300 -6.36 -38.34 -24.41
CA ALA A 300 -7.00 -39.65 -24.30
C ALA A 300 -7.39 -39.94 -22.83
N ALA A 301 -8.50 -40.68 -22.60
CA ALA A 301 -8.90 -41.03 -21.24
C ALA A 301 -7.78 -41.74 -20.46
N GLY A 302 -7.48 -41.30 -19.24
CA GLY A 302 -6.44 -41.86 -18.39
C GLY A 302 -4.99 -41.48 -18.78
N TRP A 303 -4.79 -40.52 -19.65
CA TRP A 303 -3.45 -40.10 -20.12
C TRP A 303 -2.51 -39.58 -19.00
N THR A 304 -3.09 -39.18 -17.86
CA THR A 304 -2.34 -38.76 -16.67
C THR A 304 -1.95 -39.88 -15.72
N ASP A 305 -2.43 -41.13 -15.98
CA ASP A 305 -2.26 -42.28 -15.08
C ASP A 305 -1.04 -43.13 -15.45
N ALA A 306 -0.42 -43.74 -14.43
CA ALA A 306 0.60 -44.74 -14.63
C ALA A 306 0.00 -46.01 -15.28
N GLY A 307 0.58 -46.49 -16.37
CA GLY A 307 0.09 -47.63 -17.12
C GLY A 307 -0.75 -47.26 -18.35
N PHE A 308 -0.97 -45.96 -18.61
CA PHE A 308 -1.54 -45.55 -19.90
C PHE A 308 -0.61 -45.87 -21.06
N ASN A 309 -1.11 -46.55 -22.09
CA ASN A 309 -0.31 -46.85 -23.28
C ASN A 309 -0.16 -45.62 -24.18
N ALA A 310 1.05 -45.02 -24.19
CA ALA A 310 1.41 -43.86 -25.00
C ALA A 310 2.16 -44.22 -26.30
N GLU A 311 2.04 -45.47 -26.83
CA GLU A 311 2.75 -45.90 -28.07
C GLU A 311 2.38 -45.01 -29.27
N GLY A 312 1.14 -44.54 -29.35
CA GLY A 312 0.67 -43.61 -30.39
C GLY A 312 1.13 -42.16 -30.23
N TRP A 313 1.72 -41.78 -29.12
CA TRP A 313 2.19 -40.40 -28.88
C TRP A 313 3.58 -40.18 -29.48
N ARG A 314 3.83 -38.99 -30.01
CA ARG A 314 5.10 -38.58 -30.58
C ARG A 314 6.08 -38.15 -29.48
N ASN A 315 7.37 -38.25 -29.75
CA ASN A 315 8.35 -37.60 -28.89
C ASN A 315 8.17 -36.08 -29.00
N ALA A 316 8.25 -35.37 -27.88
CA ALA A 316 8.19 -33.90 -27.89
C ALA A 316 9.42 -33.32 -28.63
N GLU A 317 9.22 -32.23 -29.34
CA GLU A 317 10.32 -31.48 -29.97
C GLU A 317 11.01 -30.60 -28.92
N ALA A 318 12.31 -30.78 -28.75
CA ALA A 318 13.14 -29.94 -27.89
C ALA A 318 13.52 -28.64 -28.64
N LEU A 319 13.03 -27.52 -28.17
CA LEU A 319 13.17 -26.22 -28.80
C LEU A 319 14.47 -25.51 -28.41
N GLY A 320 15.07 -25.89 -27.28
CA GLY A 320 16.31 -25.35 -26.74
C GLY A 320 16.31 -25.19 -25.21
N ALA A 321 17.48 -24.92 -24.64
CA ALA A 321 17.67 -24.80 -23.20
C ALA A 321 16.99 -23.57 -22.59
N GLU A 322 16.81 -23.56 -21.27
CA GLU A 322 16.44 -22.38 -20.50
C GLU A 322 17.33 -21.18 -20.93
N GLY A 323 16.76 -20.00 -21.07
CA GLY A 323 17.43 -18.79 -21.53
C GLY A 323 17.34 -18.55 -23.04
N ILE A 324 16.83 -19.50 -23.86
CA ILE A 324 16.66 -19.31 -25.31
C ILE A 324 15.51 -18.33 -25.62
N GLY A 325 15.67 -17.54 -26.70
CA GLY A 325 14.54 -16.75 -27.23
C GLY A 325 13.45 -17.64 -27.88
N PRO A 326 12.17 -17.23 -27.78
CA PRO A 326 11.69 -15.92 -27.32
C PRO A 326 11.53 -15.78 -25.79
N TRP A 327 11.60 -16.85 -25.03
CA TRP A 327 11.21 -16.90 -23.61
C TRP A 327 12.25 -16.26 -22.67
N GLY A 328 13.55 -16.34 -22.99
CA GLY A 328 14.63 -15.84 -22.15
C GLY A 328 14.83 -16.64 -20.85
N LYS A 329 15.42 -16.02 -19.84
CA LYS A 329 15.62 -16.65 -18.52
C LYS A 329 14.31 -16.74 -17.74
N VAL A 330 14.12 -17.89 -17.07
CA VAL A 330 12.98 -18.17 -16.21
C VAL A 330 13.38 -18.00 -14.75
N THR A 331 12.65 -17.14 -14.04
CA THR A 331 12.83 -17.00 -12.58
C THR A 331 12.19 -18.20 -11.87
N VAL A 332 12.95 -18.86 -11.02
CA VAL A 332 12.45 -19.97 -10.19
C VAL A 332 12.40 -19.52 -8.75
N GLY A 333 11.20 -19.44 -8.19
CA GLY A 333 10.99 -19.20 -6.78
C GLY A 333 11.44 -20.38 -5.90
N PRO A 334 11.51 -20.26 -4.58
CA PRO A 334 11.82 -21.37 -3.68
C PRO A 334 10.73 -22.46 -3.80
N ALA A 335 11.15 -23.72 -3.86
CA ALA A 335 10.25 -24.86 -4.01
C ALA A 335 9.32 -25.08 -2.82
N GLU A 336 9.71 -24.61 -1.66
CA GLU A 336 8.92 -24.59 -0.44
C GLU A 336 8.88 -23.18 0.11
N LEU A 337 7.69 -22.76 0.52
CA LEU A 337 7.48 -21.49 1.22
C LEU A 337 8.09 -21.62 2.62
N PHE A 338 9.24 -21.00 2.85
CA PHE A 338 9.84 -20.92 4.18
C PHE A 338 9.51 -19.56 4.80
N LEU A 339 8.79 -19.62 5.90
CA LEU A 339 8.46 -18.47 6.74
C LEU A 339 9.07 -18.72 8.12
N PRO A 340 10.11 -17.97 8.54
CA PRO A 340 10.69 -18.17 9.85
C PRO A 340 9.74 -17.73 10.96
N PRO A 341 9.83 -18.34 12.15
CA PRO A 341 9.05 -17.92 13.31
C PRO A 341 9.49 -16.55 13.80
N ALA A 342 8.55 -15.81 14.39
CA ALA A 342 8.87 -14.58 15.08
C ALA A 342 9.80 -14.83 16.28
N GLN A 343 10.70 -13.90 16.53
CA GLN A 343 11.69 -13.93 17.59
C GLN A 343 11.17 -13.18 18.82
N PHE A 344 11.25 -13.78 19.99
CA PHE A 344 10.94 -13.18 21.27
C PHE A 344 12.25 -12.82 21.95
N LEU A 345 12.44 -11.54 22.24
CA LEU A 345 13.66 -10.96 22.81
C LEU A 345 13.34 -10.32 24.13
N ARG A 346 14.14 -10.51 25.17
CA ARG A 346 13.89 -9.91 26.49
C ARG A 346 15.19 -9.56 27.25
N LYS A 347 15.05 -8.58 28.14
CA LYS A 347 16.06 -8.21 29.14
C LYS A 347 15.37 -7.73 30.41
N GLU A 348 15.82 -8.26 31.54
CA GLU A 348 15.47 -7.76 32.86
C GLU A 348 16.44 -6.67 33.31
N PHE A 349 15.93 -5.65 34.01
CA PHE A 349 16.72 -4.53 34.56
C PHE A 349 16.08 -4.02 35.86
N ASN A 350 16.86 -3.32 36.70
CA ASN A 350 16.39 -2.85 38.00
C ASN A 350 16.28 -1.32 38.05
N VAL A 351 15.16 -0.80 38.58
CA VAL A 351 14.92 0.64 38.78
C VAL A 351 14.81 0.92 40.26
N GLU A 352 15.78 1.61 40.86
CA GLU A 352 15.84 1.82 42.30
C GLU A 352 15.27 3.17 42.74
N LYS A 353 15.37 4.19 41.88
CA LYS A 353 15.00 5.56 42.18
C LYS A 353 13.59 5.92 41.68
N PRO A 354 12.96 6.95 42.27
CA PRO A 354 11.70 7.46 41.72
C PRO A 354 11.88 8.02 40.30
N VAL A 355 11.07 7.52 39.35
CA VAL A 355 11.10 7.93 37.96
C VAL A 355 10.36 9.23 37.79
N GLN A 356 10.98 10.19 37.12
CA GLN A 356 10.35 11.43 36.66
C GLN A 356 9.77 11.27 35.27
N ARG A 357 10.57 10.74 34.34
CA ARG A 357 10.15 10.45 32.94
C ARG A 357 10.92 9.25 32.44
N ALA A 358 10.27 8.45 31.59
CA ALA A 358 10.92 7.36 30.89
C ALA A 358 10.46 7.30 29.44
N THR A 359 11.43 7.34 28.53
CA THR A 359 11.18 7.33 27.08
C THR A 359 11.93 6.18 26.43
N VAL A 360 11.25 5.35 25.64
CA VAL A 360 11.86 4.31 24.85
C VAL A 360 11.82 4.68 23.37
N TYR A 361 12.95 4.54 22.73
CA TYR A 361 13.17 4.64 21.29
C TYR A 361 13.43 3.25 20.75
N ALA A 362 12.66 2.81 19.77
CA ALA A 362 12.76 1.45 19.24
C ALA A 362 12.71 1.43 17.71
N SER A 363 13.47 0.53 17.10
CA SER A 363 13.58 0.33 15.67
C SER A 363 13.79 -1.15 15.32
N ALA A 364 13.58 -1.53 14.05
CA ALA A 364 13.89 -2.86 13.58
C ALA A 364 14.26 -2.86 12.08
N LEU A 365 15.13 -3.80 11.72
CA LEU A 365 15.21 -4.37 10.38
C LEU A 365 14.24 -5.55 10.34
N GLY A 366 13.00 -5.28 10.02
CA GLY A 366 11.84 -6.13 10.18
C GLY A 366 10.67 -5.36 10.76
N ASN A 367 9.70 -6.07 11.33
CA ASN A 367 8.61 -5.49 12.11
C ASN A 367 8.73 -5.90 13.58
N TYR A 368 8.43 -4.99 14.49
CA TYR A 368 8.47 -5.30 15.92
C TYR A 368 7.19 -4.93 16.66
N GLU A 369 6.95 -5.62 17.77
CA GLU A 369 6.02 -5.24 18.82
C GLU A 369 6.79 -5.13 20.14
N LEU A 370 6.68 -3.96 20.81
CA LEU A 370 7.41 -3.67 22.05
C LEU A 370 6.57 -3.99 23.27
N HIS A 371 7.19 -4.59 24.30
CA HIS A 371 6.55 -4.94 25.57
C HIS A 371 7.35 -4.42 26.76
N LEU A 372 6.66 -3.98 27.80
CA LEU A 372 7.24 -3.61 29.08
C LEU A 372 6.36 -4.14 30.23
N ASN A 373 6.94 -4.93 31.12
CA ASN A 373 6.28 -5.48 32.30
C ASN A 373 4.95 -6.22 31.99
N GLY A 374 4.95 -7.05 30.93
CA GLY A 374 3.79 -7.85 30.53
C GLY A 374 2.75 -7.09 29.70
N ARG A 375 3.01 -5.84 29.34
CA ARG A 375 2.09 -5.02 28.56
C ARG A 375 2.73 -4.58 27.24
N GLN A 376 1.95 -4.59 26.18
CA GLN A 376 2.35 -3.98 24.92
C GLN A 376 2.55 -2.46 25.11
N VAL A 377 3.60 -1.92 24.49
CA VAL A 377 3.91 -0.48 24.45
C VAL A 377 3.40 0.10 23.13
N GLY A 378 2.49 1.07 23.24
CA GLY A 378 1.82 1.65 22.07
C GLY A 378 0.72 0.75 21.51
N ASP A 379 0.11 1.19 20.40
CA ASP A 379 -1.03 0.55 19.73
C ASP A 379 -0.82 0.45 18.22
N ALA A 380 0.41 0.73 17.77
CA ALA A 380 0.79 0.68 16.38
C ALA A 380 1.00 -0.74 15.88
N TYR A 381 0.68 -0.95 14.60
CA TYR A 381 1.01 -2.16 13.85
C TYR A 381 2.18 -1.86 12.90
N PHE A 382 2.97 -2.86 12.59
CA PHE A 382 4.02 -2.85 11.56
C PHE A 382 5.15 -1.85 11.79
N ALA A 383 5.38 -1.45 13.07
CA ALA A 383 6.54 -0.62 13.42
C ALA A 383 7.87 -1.31 13.00
N PRO A 384 8.89 -0.54 12.58
CA PRO A 384 9.04 0.91 12.58
C PRO A 384 8.44 1.62 11.36
N GLY A 385 7.89 0.91 10.39
CA GLY A 385 7.36 1.41 9.14
C GLY A 385 8.23 1.07 7.94
N TRP A 386 7.65 1.14 6.72
CA TRP A 386 8.35 0.83 5.48
C TRP A 386 9.08 2.04 4.91
N THR A 387 10.35 1.84 4.55
CA THR A 387 11.21 2.78 3.82
C THR A 387 12.23 2.00 3.00
N ASP A 388 13.14 2.65 2.28
CA ASP A 388 14.30 1.98 1.69
C ASP A 388 15.35 1.69 2.77
N TYR A 389 15.36 0.45 3.27
CA TYR A 389 16.29 0.02 4.33
C TYR A 389 17.75 -0.06 3.87
N ASP A 390 18.06 0.15 2.59
CA ASP A 390 19.44 0.33 2.13
C ASP A 390 19.96 1.78 2.40
N VAL A 391 19.04 2.74 2.62
CA VAL A 391 19.35 4.15 2.84
C VAL A 391 19.10 4.57 4.29
N ARG A 392 17.96 4.22 4.86
CA ARG A 392 17.56 4.62 6.22
C ARG A 392 16.68 3.58 6.92
N VAL A 393 16.55 3.75 8.22
CA VAL A 393 15.55 3.10 9.04
C VAL A 393 14.94 4.09 10.01
N TYR A 394 13.65 3.98 10.27
CA TYR A 394 12.98 4.84 11.23
C TYR A 394 12.98 4.23 12.64
N TYR A 395 12.98 5.08 13.66
CA TYR A 395 12.64 4.69 15.02
C TYR A 395 11.33 5.33 15.47
N ASN A 396 10.60 4.62 16.32
CA ASN A 396 9.39 5.12 17.00
C ASN A 396 9.74 5.46 18.44
N THR A 397 9.04 6.45 19.01
CA THR A 397 9.26 6.95 20.36
C THR A 397 8.01 6.78 21.19
N PHE A 398 8.17 6.24 22.42
CA PHE A 398 7.04 6.00 23.32
C PHE A 398 7.37 6.51 24.73
N ASP A 399 6.39 7.17 25.39
CA ASP A 399 6.44 7.46 26.79
C ASP A 399 6.01 6.23 27.60
N VAL A 400 6.91 5.70 28.41
CA VAL A 400 6.67 4.52 29.24
C VAL A 400 6.76 4.81 30.74
N THR A 401 6.74 6.10 31.11
CA THR A 401 6.87 6.57 32.49
C THR A 401 5.96 5.81 33.47
N ASN A 402 4.68 5.66 33.10
CA ASN A 402 3.66 5.00 33.95
C ASN A 402 3.70 3.47 33.88
N GLN A 403 4.57 2.88 33.09
CA GLN A 403 4.70 1.41 32.96
C GLN A 403 5.89 0.87 33.78
N LEU A 404 6.84 1.73 34.15
CA LEU A 404 7.94 1.33 35.01
C LEU A 404 7.50 1.18 36.48
N LYS A 405 8.16 0.25 37.19
CA LYS A 405 7.99 -0.02 38.60
C LYS A 405 9.32 0.11 39.33
N LYS A 406 9.28 0.44 40.61
CA LYS A 406 10.47 0.29 41.47
C LYS A 406 10.82 -1.19 41.60
N GLY A 407 12.06 -1.55 41.50
CA GLY A 407 12.56 -2.90 41.48
C GLY A 407 12.74 -3.45 40.06
N PHE A 408 12.64 -4.74 39.88
CA PHE A 408 12.83 -5.39 38.57
C PHE A 408 11.73 -5.05 37.59
N ASN A 409 12.17 -4.79 36.37
CA ASN A 409 11.36 -4.53 35.18
C ASN A 409 11.88 -5.37 34.01
N THR A 410 11.04 -5.68 33.03
CA THR A 410 11.44 -6.41 31.84
C THR A 410 11.02 -5.65 30.58
N LEU A 411 12.01 -5.34 29.74
CA LEU A 411 11.76 -4.84 28.39
C LEU A 411 11.85 -6.02 27.41
N GLY A 412 10.88 -6.14 26.52
CA GLY A 412 10.82 -7.21 25.53
C GLY A 412 10.41 -6.72 24.14
N GLY A 413 10.81 -7.47 23.13
CA GLY A 413 10.45 -7.24 21.72
C GLY A 413 10.01 -8.55 21.07
N ILE A 414 8.97 -8.50 20.25
CA ILE A 414 8.66 -9.56 19.29
C ILE A 414 9.10 -9.03 17.93
N LEU A 415 9.95 -9.77 17.22
CA LEU A 415 10.54 -9.36 15.93
C LEU A 415 10.12 -10.33 14.83
N ALA A 416 9.56 -9.81 13.75
CA ALA A 416 9.14 -10.57 12.56
C ALA A 416 9.73 -9.96 11.29
N ASP A 417 9.49 -10.62 10.16
CA ASP A 417 10.09 -10.31 8.85
C ASP A 417 9.78 -8.91 8.32
N GLY A 418 8.49 -8.51 8.36
CA GLY A 418 8.03 -7.25 7.80
C GLY A 418 8.44 -7.01 6.35
N TRP A 419 8.58 -5.76 5.95
CA TRP A 419 9.07 -5.40 4.61
C TRP A 419 10.56 -5.65 4.40
N TYR A 420 11.35 -5.79 5.48
CA TYR A 420 12.79 -5.99 5.38
C TYR A 420 13.14 -7.37 4.80
N SER A 421 12.57 -8.41 5.36
CA SER A 421 12.90 -9.80 5.04
C SER A 421 11.72 -10.60 4.48
N GLY A 422 10.47 -10.16 4.67
CA GLY A 422 9.27 -10.84 4.17
C GLY A 422 9.09 -10.72 2.66
N HIS A 423 7.99 -11.29 2.18
CA HIS A 423 7.62 -11.20 0.76
C HIS A 423 7.11 -9.81 0.42
N ILE A 424 7.62 -9.24 -0.68
CA ILE A 424 7.20 -7.97 -1.26
C ILE A 424 7.11 -8.14 -2.77
N GLY A 425 6.09 -7.53 -3.40
CA GLY A 425 5.94 -7.55 -4.85
C GLY A 425 5.68 -8.95 -5.38
N TRP A 426 6.19 -9.25 -6.56
CA TRP A 426 5.87 -10.43 -7.34
C TRP A 426 6.80 -11.62 -7.10
N GLY A 427 6.40 -12.79 -7.61
CA GLY A 427 7.24 -13.97 -7.75
C GLY A 427 7.56 -14.69 -6.44
N ARG A 428 6.82 -14.44 -5.36
CA ARG A 428 7.07 -15.02 -4.04
C ARG A 428 8.52 -14.84 -3.57
N LEU A 429 9.12 -13.69 -3.88
CA LEU A 429 10.48 -13.36 -3.49
C LEU A 429 10.49 -12.66 -2.14
N ARG A 430 11.51 -12.95 -1.33
CA ARG A 430 11.73 -12.38 -0.01
C ARG A 430 13.20 -11.99 0.18
N ASP A 431 13.52 -11.47 1.37
CA ASP A 431 14.88 -11.08 1.77
C ASP A 431 15.45 -9.93 0.90
N HIS A 432 14.57 -9.04 0.41
CA HIS A 432 14.96 -7.97 -0.51
C HIS A 432 16.00 -7.02 0.05
N TYR A 433 15.94 -6.69 1.35
CA TYR A 433 16.92 -5.84 2.04
C TYR A 433 17.92 -6.66 2.84
N GLY A 434 17.56 -7.86 3.26
CA GLY A 434 18.42 -8.78 4.01
C GLY A 434 17.62 -9.89 4.65
N LYS A 435 18.32 -10.99 4.99
CA LYS A 435 17.70 -12.17 5.62
C LYS A 435 17.70 -12.12 7.15
N ASP A 436 18.63 -11.37 7.75
CA ASP A 436 18.87 -11.35 9.20
C ASP A 436 18.15 -10.16 9.82
N THR A 437 16.95 -10.42 10.35
CA THR A 437 16.16 -9.38 11.04
C THR A 437 16.85 -8.94 12.33
N ARG A 438 16.72 -7.65 12.68
CA ARG A 438 17.34 -7.04 13.86
C ARG A 438 16.36 -6.13 14.56
N PHE A 439 16.44 -6.11 15.87
CA PHE A 439 15.73 -5.19 16.75
C PHE A 439 16.74 -4.32 17.50
N SER A 440 16.42 -3.06 17.72
CA SER A 440 17.27 -2.17 18.51
C SER A 440 16.38 -1.22 19.32
N ALA A 441 16.67 -1.10 20.62
CA ALA A 441 15.92 -0.23 21.52
C ALA A 441 16.83 0.45 22.54
N GLN A 442 16.48 1.69 22.87
CA GLN A 442 17.13 2.51 23.88
C GLN A 442 16.06 3.09 24.80
N LEU A 443 16.03 2.68 26.06
CA LEU A 443 15.15 3.21 27.08
C LEU A 443 15.95 4.18 27.97
N THR A 444 15.60 5.45 27.97
CA THR A 444 16.15 6.48 28.83
C THR A 444 15.21 6.73 30.01
N ILE A 445 15.72 6.61 31.22
CA ILE A 445 14.99 6.83 32.50
C ILE A 445 15.59 8.05 33.17
N GLU A 446 14.78 9.07 33.38
CA GLU A 446 15.14 10.27 34.13
C GLU A 446 14.53 10.19 35.53
N TYR A 447 15.33 10.40 36.53
CA TYR A 447 14.94 10.30 37.92
C TYR A 447 14.62 11.69 38.54
N THR A 448 13.82 11.69 39.60
CA THR A 448 13.40 12.92 40.29
C THR A 448 14.61 13.67 40.97
N ASP A 449 15.74 12.99 41.12
CA ASP A 449 16.99 13.57 41.64
C ASP A 449 17.85 14.25 40.55
N GLY A 450 17.38 14.29 39.29
CA GLY A 450 18.08 14.84 38.13
C GLY A 450 19.12 13.90 37.50
N SER A 451 19.32 12.70 38.04
CA SER A 451 20.16 11.67 37.40
C SER A 451 19.38 10.94 36.30
N SER A 452 20.10 10.29 35.39
CA SER A 452 19.48 9.45 34.34
C SER A 452 20.21 8.12 34.16
N GLU A 453 19.48 7.14 33.64
CA GLU A 453 19.98 5.82 33.28
C GLU A 453 19.48 5.43 31.89
N THR A 454 20.27 4.64 31.15
CA THR A 454 19.86 4.15 29.84
C THR A 454 20.01 2.63 29.74
N ILE A 455 18.93 1.95 29.43
CA ILE A 455 18.89 0.53 29.14
C ILE A 455 18.95 0.35 27.62
N LEU A 456 19.92 -0.44 27.15
CA LEU A 456 20.20 -0.65 25.72
C LEU A 456 19.94 -2.10 25.33
N THR A 457 19.60 -2.32 24.05
CA THR A 457 19.79 -3.63 23.42
C THR A 457 21.29 -3.88 23.27
N ASP A 458 21.73 -5.04 23.74
CA ASP A 458 23.11 -5.51 23.75
C ASP A 458 23.20 -7.05 23.89
N LYS A 459 24.42 -7.57 23.97
CA LYS A 459 24.70 -9.02 24.12
C LYS A 459 24.13 -9.67 25.40
N THR A 460 23.61 -8.90 26.34
CA THR A 460 23.03 -9.43 27.60
C THR A 460 21.56 -9.78 27.49
N TRP A 461 20.96 -9.54 26.34
CA TRP A 461 19.59 -9.96 26.04
C TRP A 461 19.53 -11.45 25.73
N THR A 462 18.36 -12.04 25.93
CA THR A 462 18.06 -13.44 25.59
C THR A 462 16.96 -13.51 24.54
N ALA A 463 16.95 -14.61 23.78
CA ALA A 463 16.03 -14.85 22.68
C ALA A 463 15.44 -16.27 22.69
N ALA A 464 14.19 -16.39 22.22
CA ALA A 464 13.53 -17.65 21.93
C ALA A 464 12.54 -17.50 20.76
N THR A 465 12.03 -18.60 20.24
CA THR A 465 10.82 -18.64 19.41
C THR A 465 9.61 -18.97 20.27
N GLY A 466 8.40 -18.60 19.80
CA GLY A 466 7.16 -18.75 20.56
C GLY A 466 5.98 -19.23 19.71
N PRO A 467 4.77 -18.77 20.01
CA PRO A 467 3.53 -19.21 19.35
C PRO A 467 3.40 -18.76 17.89
N ILE A 468 4.08 -17.69 17.47
CA ILE A 468 4.02 -17.20 16.07
C ILE A 468 5.03 -18.01 15.24
N LEU A 469 4.51 -19.01 14.52
CA LEU A 469 5.34 -19.93 13.73
C LEU A 469 5.69 -19.37 12.36
N GLU A 470 4.83 -18.53 11.81
CA GLU A 470 4.96 -17.82 10.54
C GLU A 470 4.31 -16.45 10.69
N GLY A 471 4.89 -15.40 10.07
CA GLY A 471 4.27 -14.08 10.00
C GLY A 471 4.81 -13.30 8.80
N ASP A 472 3.93 -13.08 7.80
CA ASP A 472 4.32 -12.46 6.54
C ASP A 472 3.13 -11.71 5.91
N PHE A 473 3.38 -10.55 5.31
CA PHE A 473 2.31 -9.71 4.76
C PHE A 473 1.50 -10.37 3.64
N LEU A 474 2.16 -11.11 2.75
CA LEU A 474 1.51 -11.74 1.60
C LEU A 474 1.02 -13.17 1.93
N MET A 475 1.72 -13.84 2.85
CA MET A 475 1.46 -15.25 3.10
C MET A 475 0.50 -15.49 4.26
N GLY A 476 0.43 -14.56 5.23
CA GLY A 476 -0.39 -14.68 6.43
C GLY A 476 0.39 -15.14 7.64
N GLU A 477 -0.32 -15.41 8.75
CA GLU A 477 0.26 -15.79 10.04
C GLU A 477 -0.20 -17.19 10.47
N THR A 478 0.73 -18.00 10.98
CA THR A 478 0.44 -19.28 11.64
C THR A 478 0.76 -19.15 13.12
N TYR A 479 -0.22 -19.37 13.98
CA TYR A 479 -0.11 -19.26 15.42
C TYR A 479 -0.47 -20.57 16.12
N ASP A 480 0.42 -21.06 16.99
CA ASP A 480 0.20 -22.24 17.84
C ASP A 480 0.02 -21.84 19.30
N ALA A 481 -1.23 -21.75 19.78
CA ALA A 481 -1.56 -21.32 21.13
C ALA A 481 -0.99 -22.25 22.23
N ARG A 482 -0.64 -23.49 21.90
CA ARG A 482 0.02 -24.43 22.83
C ARG A 482 1.46 -24.02 23.17
N LYS A 483 2.07 -23.13 22.35
CA LYS A 483 3.42 -22.59 22.54
C LYS A 483 3.42 -21.21 23.17
N GLU A 484 2.29 -20.73 23.67
CA GLU A 484 2.24 -19.48 24.41
C GLU A 484 3.17 -19.53 25.62
N MET A 485 3.80 -18.41 25.92
CA MET A 485 4.73 -18.22 27.03
C MET A 485 4.17 -17.14 27.97
N PRO A 486 3.14 -17.45 28.79
CA PRO A 486 2.52 -16.47 29.68
C PRO A 486 3.56 -15.80 30.57
N GLY A 487 3.56 -14.48 30.63
CA GLY A 487 4.51 -13.70 31.43
C GLY A 487 5.93 -13.56 30.83
N TRP A 488 6.18 -13.94 29.60
CA TRP A 488 7.50 -13.88 28.98
C TRP A 488 8.19 -12.48 29.06
N SER A 489 7.42 -11.42 29.14
CA SER A 489 7.89 -10.03 29.27
C SER A 489 7.69 -9.46 30.67
N THR A 490 7.59 -10.31 31.71
CA THR A 490 7.56 -9.92 33.14
C THR A 490 8.84 -10.35 33.86
N PRO A 491 9.21 -9.68 34.99
CA PRO A 491 10.46 -9.99 35.69
C PRO A 491 10.59 -11.44 36.22
N ASP A 492 9.51 -12.06 36.64
CA ASP A 492 9.55 -13.39 37.29
C ASP A 492 9.52 -14.55 36.28
N PHE A 493 9.67 -14.31 34.99
CA PHE A 493 9.64 -15.35 33.99
C PHE A 493 10.95 -16.12 33.92
N ASP A 494 10.88 -17.46 33.97
CA ASP A 494 12.06 -18.33 33.82
C ASP A 494 12.51 -18.38 32.34
N ASP A 495 13.57 -17.68 32.03
CA ASP A 495 14.20 -17.68 30.71
C ASP A 495 15.51 -18.48 30.63
N ALA A 496 15.78 -19.38 31.59
CA ALA A 496 17.02 -20.17 31.60
C ALA A 496 17.23 -21.04 30.34
N ALA A 497 16.12 -21.40 29.65
CA ALA A 497 16.16 -22.12 28.37
C ALA A 497 16.41 -21.24 27.16
N TRP A 498 16.28 -19.91 27.28
CA TRP A 498 16.45 -18.97 26.21
C TRP A 498 17.94 -18.86 25.79
N LYS A 499 18.20 -18.46 24.59
CA LYS A 499 19.56 -18.37 24.04
C LYS A 499 20.07 -16.93 24.05
N PRO A 500 21.38 -16.71 24.09
CA PRO A 500 21.95 -15.38 23.84
C PRO A 500 21.53 -14.88 22.45
N VAL A 501 21.33 -13.57 22.34
CA VAL A 501 21.06 -12.89 21.06
C VAL A 501 22.31 -12.83 20.18
N ASP A 502 22.10 -12.80 18.86
CA ASP A 502 23.10 -12.40 17.89
C ASP A 502 23.16 -10.86 17.84
N VAL A 503 24.37 -10.30 17.75
CA VAL A 503 24.61 -8.84 17.82
C VAL A 503 25.26 -8.34 16.55
N THR A 504 24.77 -7.21 16.05
CA THR A 504 25.40 -6.42 14.98
C THR A 504 25.65 -5.00 15.51
N ASP A 505 26.90 -4.54 15.47
CA ASP A 505 27.29 -3.31 16.17
C ASP A 505 26.74 -2.02 15.53
N LYS A 506 27.06 -1.77 14.28
CA LYS A 506 26.61 -0.55 13.58
C LYS A 506 26.09 -0.86 12.19
N LEU A 507 25.01 -0.20 11.84
CA LEU A 507 24.51 -0.12 10.45
C LEU A 507 25.12 1.11 9.76
N ALA A 508 25.40 0.98 8.48
CA ALA A 508 25.89 2.10 7.66
C ALA A 508 24.77 3.10 7.25
N ILE A 509 23.53 2.74 7.51
CA ILE A 509 22.33 3.51 7.13
C ILE A 509 21.96 4.58 8.16
N ALA A 510 21.19 5.58 7.74
CA ALA A 510 20.67 6.61 8.63
C ALA A 510 19.58 6.02 9.55
N ILE A 511 19.60 6.44 10.84
CA ILE A 511 18.54 6.12 11.82
C ILE A 511 17.86 7.44 12.13
N GLU A 512 16.57 7.56 11.78
CA GLU A 512 15.81 8.82 11.84
C GLU A 512 14.48 8.63 12.58
N SER A 513 13.94 9.72 13.14
CA SER A 513 12.59 9.70 13.73
C SER A 513 11.54 9.45 12.66
N TYR A 514 10.55 8.60 12.96
CA TYR A 514 9.43 8.37 12.06
C TYR A 514 8.58 9.64 11.87
N PRO A 515 8.55 10.24 10.68
CA PRO A 515 7.93 11.56 10.47
C PRO A 515 6.44 11.52 10.13
N SER A 516 5.87 10.32 9.94
CA SER A 516 4.47 10.12 9.51
C SER A 516 3.54 9.78 10.67
N VAL A 517 2.36 9.31 10.34
CA VAL A 517 1.38 8.72 11.24
C VAL A 517 1.49 7.19 11.23
N LEU A 518 1.31 6.55 12.37
CA LEU A 518 1.47 5.11 12.52
C LEU A 518 0.27 4.36 11.95
N VAL A 519 0.47 3.10 11.55
CA VAL A 519 -0.63 2.20 11.21
C VAL A 519 -1.36 1.80 12.48
N ARG A 520 -2.67 1.98 12.50
CA ARG A 520 -3.53 1.68 13.64
C ARG A 520 -4.82 0.97 13.23
N LYS A 521 -5.50 0.41 14.22
CA LYS A 521 -6.87 -0.05 14.05
C LYS A 521 -7.79 1.16 13.84
N PHE A 522 -8.46 1.20 12.68
CA PHE A 522 -9.45 2.23 12.37
C PHE A 522 -10.81 1.89 13.00
N GLN A 523 -11.31 0.65 12.75
CA GLN A 523 -12.58 0.18 13.30
C GLN A 523 -12.66 -1.35 13.40
N GLU A 524 -13.70 -1.81 14.07
CA GLU A 524 -14.10 -3.22 14.09
C GLU A 524 -15.34 -3.43 13.21
N ILE A 525 -15.29 -4.41 12.31
CA ILE A 525 -16.34 -4.74 11.36
C ILE A 525 -16.98 -6.08 11.75
N LYS A 526 -18.30 -6.08 11.90
CA LYS A 526 -19.09 -7.29 12.16
C LYS A 526 -19.53 -7.92 10.84
N PRO A 527 -19.47 -9.25 10.70
CA PRO A 527 -20.02 -9.91 9.53
C PRO A 527 -21.53 -9.64 9.38
N LEU A 528 -21.98 -9.49 8.14
CA LEU A 528 -23.39 -9.37 7.79
C LEU A 528 -24.07 -10.74 7.74
N SER A 529 -23.34 -11.74 7.24
CA SER A 529 -23.87 -13.10 7.08
C SER A 529 -22.77 -14.15 7.25
N VAL A 530 -23.18 -15.39 7.50
CA VAL A 530 -22.36 -16.60 7.42
C VAL A 530 -23.10 -17.67 6.67
N THR A 531 -22.46 -18.26 5.65
CA THR A 531 -23.03 -19.28 4.78
C THR A 531 -22.19 -20.56 4.87
N PRO A 532 -22.77 -21.70 5.33
CA PRO A 532 -22.08 -22.98 5.29
C PRO A 532 -21.89 -23.48 3.87
N THR A 533 -20.73 -24.05 3.58
CA THR A 533 -20.43 -24.71 2.29
C THR A 533 -20.70 -26.22 2.40
N LYS A 534 -20.76 -26.90 1.23
CA LYS A 534 -21.01 -28.36 1.17
C LYS A 534 -19.89 -29.19 1.82
N ASP A 535 -18.69 -28.68 1.84
CA ASP A 535 -17.46 -29.31 2.39
C ASP A 535 -17.20 -28.98 3.85
N GLY A 536 -18.16 -28.30 4.51
CA GLY A 536 -18.09 -28.00 5.95
C GLY A 536 -17.28 -26.76 6.30
N ALA A 537 -16.90 -25.94 5.35
CA ALA A 537 -16.40 -24.57 5.58
C ALA A 537 -17.57 -23.62 5.84
N CYS A 538 -17.26 -22.43 6.35
CA CYS A 538 -18.19 -21.33 6.51
C CYS A 538 -17.65 -20.06 5.87
N ILE A 539 -18.41 -19.43 4.97
CA ILE A 539 -18.02 -18.17 4.32
C ILE A 539 -18.77 -17.03 5.00
N TYR A 540 -18.01 -16.07 5.52
CA TYR A 540 -18.51 -14.84 6.11
C TYR A 540 -18.43 -13.70 5.08
N ASP A 541 -19.52 -12.92 4.98
CA ASP A 541 -19.55 -11.65 4.27
C ASP A 541 -19.39 -10.52 5.28
N MET A 542 -18.31 -9.76 5.17
CA MET A 542 -18.02 -8.61 6.04
C MET A 542 -18.78 -7.34 5.60
N GLY A 543 -19.46 -7.36 4.44
CA GLY A 543 -20.25 -6.27 3.91
C GLY A 543 -19.46 -5.16 3.25
N THR A 544 -18.15 -5.16 3.38
CA THR A 544 -17.26 -4.18 2.73
C THR A 544 -15.87 -4.78 2.49
N ASN A 545 -15.22 -4.37 1.41
CA ASN A 545 -13.84 -4.73 1.11
C ASN A 545 -12.89 -3.77 1.85
N PHE A 546 -12.00 -4.29 2.68
CA PHE A 546 -11.08 -3.49 3.52
C PHE A 546 -9.73 -4.19 3.70
N ALA A 547 -8.73 -3.43 4.17
CA ALA A 547 -7.44 -3.99 4.56
C ALA A 547 -7.36 -4.20 6.07
N GLY A 548 -6.83 -5.37 6.46
CA GLY A 548 -6.69 -5.72 7.86
C GLY A 548 -6.63 -7.23 8.08
N PHE A 549 -7.16 -7.68 9.19
CA PHE A 549 -7.22 -9.10 9.56
C PHE A 549 -8.47 -9.40 10.37
N VAL A 550 -8.61 -10.66 10.78
CA VAL A 550 -9.75 -11.13 11.56
C VAL A 550 -9.33 -11.46 12.98
N ARG A 551 -10.12 -11.00 13.96
CA ARG A 551 -10.11 -11.53 15.33
C ARG A 551 -11.02 -12.75 15.39
N LEU A 552 -10.44 -13.92 15.68
CA LEU A 552 -11.12 -15.19 15.85
C LEU A 552 -11.49 -15.41 17.32
N LYS A 553 -12.71 -15.87 17.56
CA LYS A 553 -13.16 -16.40 18.86
C LYS A 553 -13.56 -17.85 18.70
N VAL A 554 -13.03 -18.69 19.53
CA VAL A 554 -13.28 -20.14 19.51
C VAL A 554 -13.62 -20.63 20.90
N GLN A 555 -14.48 -21.64 21.00
CA GLN A 555 -14.84 -22.25 22.26
C GLN A 555 -14.99 -23.77 22.12
N GLY A 556 -14.44 -24.51 23.06
CA GLY A 556 -14.59 -25.98 23.12
C GLY A 556 -13.82 -26.71 22.01
N ALA A 557 -12.74 -26.14 21.52
CA ALA A 557 -11.83 -26.83 20.62
C ALA A 557 -10.94 -27.84 21.37
N GLU A 558 -10.55 -28.92 20.72
CA GLU A 558 -9.53 -29.82 21.23
C GLU A 558 -8.11 -29.21 21.04
N PRO A 559 -7.13 -29.59 21.90
CA PRO A 559 -5.75 -29.14 21.75
C PRO A 559 -5.18 -29.52 20.37
N GLY A 560 -4.59 -28.54 19.69
CA GLY A 560 -4.04 -28.70 18.34
C GLY A 560 -5.07 -28.68 17.22
N ARG A 561 -6.35 -28.45 17.51
CA ARG A 561 -7.38 -28.22 16.48
C ARG A 561 -6.94 -27.07 15.59
N LYS A 562 -6.84 -27.33 14.30
CA LYS A 562 -6.42 -26.36 13.29
C LYS A 562 -7.62 -25.64 12.71
N ILE A 563 -7.67 -24.32 12.87
CA ILE A 563 -8.64 -23.43 12.24
C ILE A 563 -7.89 -22.62 11.18
N VAL A 564 -8.43 -22.58 9.97
CA VAL A 564 -7.83 -21.89 8.84
C VAL A 564 -8.79 -20.82 8.34
N LEU A 565 -8.27 -19.62 8.16
CA LEU A 565 -8.95 -18.43 7.63
C LEU A 565 -8.35 -18.12 6.24
N ARG A 566 -9.18 -18.10 5.20
CA ARG A 566 -8.79 -17.71 3.83
C ARG A 566 -9.55 -16.46 3.44
N PHE A 567 -8.92 -15.57 2.71
CA PHE A 567 -9.43 -14.24 2.44
C PHE A 567 -9.66 -14.02 0.95
N ALA A 568 -10.73 -13.31 0.59
CA ALA A 568 -11.03 -12.94 -0.78
C ALA A 568 -11.84 -11.64 -0.87
N GLU A 569 -11.67 -10.91 -1.96
CA GLU A 569 -12.43 -9.69 -2.25
C GLU A 569 -13.82 -9.99 -2.81
N ARG A 570 -13.98 -11.12 -3.51
CA ARG A 570 -15.22 -11.49 -4.25
C ARG A 570 -15.51 -12.98 -4.09
N LEU A 571 -16.75 -13.37 -4.50
CA LEU A 571 -17.16 -14.76 -4.62
C LEU A 571 -17.26 -15.18 -6.09
N ASN A 572 -16.98 -16.44 -6.36
CA ASN A 572 -17.31 -17.10 -7.61
C ASN A 572 -18.84 -17.24 -7.77
N PRO A 573 -19.35 -17.48 -8.98
CA PRO A 573 -20.80 -17.69 -9.20
C PRO A 573 -21.41 -18.86 -8.42
N ASP A 574 -20.61 -19.85 -8.03
CA ASP A 574 -21.02 -20.98 -7.19
C ASP A 574 -21.02 -20.69 -5.68
N GLY A 575 -20.67 -19.46 -5.29
CA GLY A 575 -20.61 -18.99 -3.92
C GLY A 575 -19.30 -19.29 -3.18
N THR A 576 -18.31 -19.92 -3.82
CA THR A 576 -16.97 -20.09 -3.25
C THR A 576 -16.16 -18.80 -3.32
N ILE A 577 -15.11 -18.68 -2.50
CA ILE A 577 -14.24 -17.49 -2.53
C ILE A 577 -13.41 -17.43 -3.82
N TYR A 578 -13.34 -16.25 -4.45
CA TYR A 578 -12.50 -16.00 -5.62
C TYR A 578 -11.08 -15.60 -5.19
N THR A 579 -10.12 -16.48 -5.38
CA THR A 579 -8.73 -16.30 -4.94
C THR A 579 -7.72 -16.24 -6.09
N THR A 580 -8.15 -16.40 -7.34
CA THR A 580 -7.24 -16.44 -8.50
C THR A 580 -6.48 -15.10 -8.66
N ASN A 581 -7.14 -13.97 -8.35
CA ASN A 581 -6.52 -12.63 -8.40
C ASN A 581 -5.54 -12.34 -7.26
N LEU A 582 -5.37 -13.23 -6.28
CA LEU A 582 -4.32 -13.12 -5.26
C LEU A 582 -2.94 -13.46 -5.83
N ARG A 583 -2.89 -14.16 -6.97
CA ARG A 583 -1.66 -14.57 -7.66
C ARG A 583 -0.71 -15.33 -6.73
N GLY A 584 0.46 -14.76 -6.42
CA GLY A 584 1.46 -15.34 -5.54
C GLY A 584 1.18 -15.23 -4.05
N ALA A 585 0.27 -14.36 -3.61
CA ALA A 585 -0.08 -14.23 -2.20
C ALA A 585 -0.90 -15.45 -1.73
N ARG A 586 -0.45 -16.09 -0.64
CA ARG A 586 -1.19 -17.20 0.00
C ARG A 586 -2.45 -16.68 0.70
N ALA A 587 -2.35 -15.53 1.38
CA ALA A 587 -3.39 -14.86 2.14
C ALA A 587 -4.18 -15.83 3.04
N VAL A 588 -3.48 -16.53 3.94
CA VAL A 588 -4.06 -17.57 4.82
C VAL A 588 -3.54 -17.40 6.24
N ASP A 589 -4.46 -17.25 7.20
CA ASP A 589 -4.12 -17.29 8.60
C ASP A 589 -4.52 -18.64 9.21
N THR A 590 -3.68 -19.17 10.10
CA THR A 590 -3.90 -20.45 10.76
C THR A 590 -3.76 -20.33 12.27
N TYR A 591 -4.74 -20.82 12.98
CA TYR A 591 -4.75 -20.91 14.45
C TYR A 591 -4.80 -22.36 14.90
N LEU A 592 -3.83 -22.76 15.71
CA LEU A 592 -3.79 -24.06 16.36
C LEU A 592 -4.24 -23.88 17.82
N CYS A 593 -5.41 -24.40 18.16
CA CYS A 593 -6.06 -24.19 19.46
C CYS A 593 -5.25 -24.76 20.62
N ARG A 594 -5.28 -24.11 21.76
CA ARG A 594 -4.72 -24.60 23.03
C ARG A 594 -5.61 -25.67 23.62
N GLY A 595 -6.94 -25.52 23.50
CA GLY A 595 -7.91 -26.53 23.91
C GLY A 595 -8.45 -26.33 25.34
N ASP A 596 -8.38 -25.14 25.92
CA ASP A 596 -8.77 -24.82 27.27
C ASP A 596 -9.91 -23.81 27.37
N GLY A 597 -11.07 -24.14 26.82
CA GLY A 597 -12.27 -23.34 26.95
C GLY A 597 -12.50 -22.30 25.88
N LYS A 598 -12.48 -20.98 26.20
CA LYS A 598 -12.68 -19.89 25.26
C LYS A 598 -11.34 -19.26 24.89
N GLU A 599 -11.04 -19.27 23.59
CA GLU A 599 -9.85 -18.70 23.05
C GLU A 599 -10.18 -17.51 22.15
N VAL A 600 -9.34 -16.46 22.19
CA VAL A 600 -9.46 -15.27 21.35
C VAL A 600 -8.09 -14.96 20.76
N TRP A 601 -8.01 -14.89 19.46
CA TRP A 601 -6.76 -14.63 18.76
C TRP A 601 -6.97 -13.67 17.60
N GLN A 602 -5.95 -12.90 17.26
CA GLN A 602 -5.80 -12.12 16.04
C GLN A 602 -4.33 -12.10 15.60
N PRO A 603 -4.03 -12.06 14.32
CA PRO A 603 -2.66 -11.93 13.80
C PRO A 603 -2.01 -10.61 14.24
N ARG A 604 -0.66 -10.53 14.11
CA ARG A 604 0.14 -9.37 14.51
C ARG A 604 0.99 -8.82 13.37
N PHE A 605 1.53 -9.72 12.51
CA PHE A 605 2.55 -9.40 11.51
C PHE A 605 2.10 -9.70 10.09
N THR A 606 0.81 -9.60 9.83
CA THR A 606 0.19 -9.74 8.51
C THR A 606 -1.03 -8.85 8.37
N PHE A 607 -1.45 -8.61 7.13
CA PHE A 607 -2.76 -8.05 6.79
C PHE A 607 -3.20 -8.53 5.41
N HIS A 608 -4.49 -8.51 5.15
CA HIS A 608 -5.13 -8.94 3.90
C HIS A 608 -6.09 -7.88 3.41
N GLY A 609 -6.36 -7.85 2.09
CA GLY A 609 -7.46 -7.10 1.48
C GLY A 609 -8.63 -8.05 1.21
N PHE A 610 -9.82 -7.82 1.78
CA PHE A 610 -10.92 -8.77 1.67
C PHE A 610 -12.29 -8.20 2.03
N GLN A 611 -13.33 -8.79 1.47
CA GLN A 611 -14.71 -8.69 1.91
C GLN A 611 -15.20 -10.03 2.48
N TYR A 612 -14.66 -11.16 2.00
CA TYR A 612 -15.13 -12.50 2.36
C TYR A 612 -14.05 -13.27 3.11
N VAL A 613 -14.47 -14.02 4.13
CA VAL A 613 -13.58 -14.88 4.92
C VAL A 613 -14.14 -16.30 4.94
N GLU A 614 -13.38 -17.24 4.39
CA GLU A 614 -13.68 -18.66 4.50
C GLU A 614 -13.01 -19.25 5.73
N VAL A 615 -13.79 -19.84 6.62
CA VAL A 615 -13.33 -20.48 7.87
C VAL A 615 -13.51 -21.98 7.79
N THR A 616 -12.41 -22.71 7.96
CA THR A 616 -12.43 -24.19 8.02
C THR A 616 -11.88 -24.68 9.37
N GLY A 617 -12.27 -25.88 9.78
CA GLY A 617 -11.78 -26.49 11.02
C GLY A 617 -12.41 -25.96 12.30
N TYR A 618 -13.37 -25.05 12.26
CA TYR A 618 -14.05 -24.54 13.46
C TYR A 618 -14.80 -25.66 14.19
N PRO A 619 -14.77 -25.73 15.54
CA PRO A 619 -15.52 -26.73 16.29
C PRO A 619 -17.04 -26.43 16.27
N GLY A 620 -17.83 -27.33 15.74
CA GLY A 620 -19.27 -27.13 15.53
C GLY A 620 -19.59 -26.11 14.43
N THR A 621 -20.77 -25.47 14.53
CA THR A 621 -21.22 -24.46 13.58
C THR A 621 -20.94 -23.06 14.14
N PRO A 622 -20.06 -22.27 13.49
CA PRO A 622 -19.72 -20.93 13.98
C PRO A 622 -20.85 -19.92 13.74
N GLY A 623 -21.16 -19.09 14.73
CA GLY A 623 -22.07 -17.96 14.62
C GLY A 623 -21.40 -16.70 14.07
N LEU A 624 -22.18 -15.63 13.86
CA LEU A 624 -21.66 -14.33 13.37
C LEU A 624 -20.61 -13.71 14.31
N ASP A 625 -20.62 -14.02 15.60
CA ASP A 625 -19.69 -13.50 16.59
C ASP A 625 -18.38 -14.29 16.68
N ALA A 626 -18.24 -15.38 15.92
CA ALA A 626 -17.01 -16.16 15.86
C ALA A 626 -15.83 -15.38 15.27
N ILE A 627 -16.11 -14.41 14.39
CA ILE A 627 -15.10 -13.54 13.83
C ILE A 627 -15.47 -12.06 13.94
N THR A 628 -14.46 -11.21 13.94
CA THR A 628 -14.60 -9.74 13.83
C THR A 628 -13.48 -9.22 12.96
N GLY A 629 -13.81 -8.49 11.90
CA GLY A 629 -12.83 -7.80 11.08
C GLY A 629 -12.19 -6.64 11.83
N ILE A 630 -10.90 -6.48 11.69
CA ILE A 630 -10.09 -5.38 12.23
C ILE A 630 -9.52 -4.62 11.05
N GLU A 631 -10.11 -3.47 10.74
CA GLU A 631 -9.63 -2.61 9.68
C GLU A 631 -8.40 -1.83 10.14
N LEU A 632 -7.32 -1.89 9.32
CA LEU A 632 -6.07 -1.17 9.55
C LEU A 632 -5.87 -0.09 8.50
N THR A 633 -5.26 1.02 8.91
CA THR A 633 -4.81 2.10 8.02
C THR A 633 -3.74 2.94 8.71
N SER A 634 -2.93 3.67 7.97
CA SER A 634 -2.15 4.78 8.53
C SER A 634 -3.12 5.83 9.09
N ASP A 635 -2.95 6.22 10.36
CA ASP A 635 -3.90 7.00 11.15
C ASP A 635 -3.97 8.47 10.71
N THR A 636 -4.30 8.67 9.40
CA THR A 636 -4.52 10.00 8.82
C THR A 636 -5.86 10.56 9.30
N PRO A 637 -5.90 11.72 9.98
CA PRO A 637 -7.14 12.28 10.53
C PRO A 637 -8.19 12.54 9.46
N VAL A 638 -9.42 12.10 9.66
CA VAL A 638 -10.54 12.40 8.76
C VAL A 638 -10.87 13.90 8.83
N VAL A 639 -10.76 14.60 7.70
CA VAL A 639 -10.99 16.07 7.61
C VAL A 639 -12.18 16.43 6.73
N GLY A 640 -12.59 15.57 5.81
CA GLY A 640 -13.71 15.81 4.92
C GLY A 640 -14.83 14.78 5.08
N ARG A 641 -16.06 15.24 4.81
CA ARG A 641 -17.25 14.39 4.71
C ARG A 641 -18.13 14.90 3.59
N PHE A 642 -18.63 14.01 2.78
CA PHE A 642 -19.54 14.34 1.68
C PHE A 642 -20.84 13.53 1.81
N ALA A 643 -21.95 14.18 1.62
CA ALA A 643 -23.26 13.53 1.51
C ALA A 643 -24.21 14.39 0.65
N CYS A 644 -25.02 13.75 -0.14
CA CYS A 644 -26.07 14.40 -0.96
C CYS A 644 -27.33 13.54 -1.00
N SER A 645 -28.35 14.00 -1.73
CA SER A 645 -29.64 13.29 -1.87
C SER A 645 -29.55 12.02 -2.72
N ASP A 646 -28.54 11.90 -3.59
CA ASP A 646 -28.35 10.75 -4.48
C ASP A 646 -27.62 9.59 -3.79
N ALA A 647 -28.25 8.42 -3.78
CA ALA A 647 -27.74 7.23 -3.10
C ALA A 647 -26.49 6.65 -3.77
N MET A 648 -26.44 6.63 -5.11
CA MET A 648 -25.29 6.13 -5.87
C MET A 648 -24.03 6.99 -5.60
N THR A 649 -24.18 8.30 -5.62
CA THR A 649 -23.11 9.25 -5.28
C THR A 649 -22.56 9.05 -3.85
N ASN A 650 -23.45 8.82 -2.88
CA ASN A 650 -23.04 8.55 -1.50
C ASN A 650 -22.31 7.20 -1.38
N THR A 651 -22.75 6.18 -2.12
CA THR A 651 -22.09 4.88 -2.19
C THR A 651 -20.70 5.01 -2.84
N LEU A 652 -20.59 5.77 -3.92
CA LEU A 652 -19.30 6.06 -4.56
C LEU A 652 -18.33 6.72 -3.60
N TYR A 653 -18.78 7.74 -2.85
CA TYR A 653 -17.95 8.41 -1.85
C TYR A 653 -17.48 7.45 -0.75
N HIS A 654 -18.40 6.58 -0.27
CA HIS A 654 -18.04 5.52 0.69
C HIS A 654 -16.95 4.61 0.12
N ASN A 655 -17.13 4.12 -1.10
CA ASN A 655 -16.17 3.24 -1.77
C ASN A 655 -14.80 3.89 -1.96
N VAL A 656 -14.75 5.19 -2.30
CA VAL A 656 -13.51 5.97 -2.40
C VAL A 656 -12.79 6.04 -1.06
N CYS A 657 -13.49 6.41 0.02
CA CYS A 657 -12.91 6.48 1.36
C CYS A 657 -12.44 5.11 1.87
N GLN A 658 -13.21 4.07 1.60
CA GLN A 658 -12.88 2.69 1.98
C GLN A 658 -11.60 2.22 1.28
N THR A 659 -11.49 2.50 -0.04
CA THR A 659 -10.32 2.10 -0.83
C THR A 659 -9.07 2.90 -0.43
N GLN A 660 -9.20 4.18 -0.10
CA GLN A 660 -8.08 4.98 0.42
C GLN A 660 -7.52 4.37 1.70
N ARG A 661 -8.38 4.03 2.67
CA ARG A 661 -7.94 3.41 3.93
C ARG A 661 -7.27 2.05 3.70
N ALA A 662 -7.81 1.26 2.78
CA ALA A 662 -7.28 -0.07 2.48
C ALA A 662 -5.86 -0.01 1.85
N ASN A 663 -5.49 1.09 1.21
CA ASN A 663 -4.23 1.25 0.48
C ASN A 663 -3.23 2.21 1.15
N PHE A 664 -3.66 3.06 2.08
CA PHE A 664 -2.75 3.96 2.79
C PHE A 664 -2.21 3.27 4.05
N ILE A 665 -1.29 2.31 3.84
CA ILE A 665 -0.59 1.56 4.89
C ILE A 665 0.91 1.77 4.69
N GLU A 666 1.51 2.67 5.44
CA GLU A 666 2.91 3.14 5.40
C GLU A 666 3.29 3.91 4.14
N VAL A 667 2.87 3.45 2.99
CA VAL A 667 3.01 4.08 1.66
C VAL A 667 1.68 3.99 0.93
N PRO A 668 1.41 4.81 -0.11
CA PRO A 668 0.19 4.72 -0.90
C PRO A 668 0.28 3.51 -1.85
N THR A 669 -0.05 2.30 -1.35
CA THR A 669 -0.01 1.08 -2.15
C THR A 669 -1.13 1.04 -3.17
N ASP A 670 -0.90 0.36 -4.30
CA ASP A 670 -1.89 0.17 -5.37
C ASP A 670 -3.06 -0.72 -4.95
N CYS A 671 -2.78 -1.79 -4.24
CA CYS A 671 -3.74 -2.81 -3.85
C CYS A 671 -3.39 -3.44 -2.48
N PRO A 672 -4.37 -3.99 -1.71
CA PRO A 672 -4.10 -4.57 -0.40
C PRO A 672 -4.08 -6.10 -0.39
N GLN A 673 -4.51 -6.82 -1.44
CA GLN A 673 -4.88 -8.24 -1.36
C GLN A 673 -3.88 -9.22 -1.98
N ARG A 674 -3.22 -8.84 -3.09
CA ARG A 674 -2.38 -9.72 -3.93
C ARG A 674 -0.89 -9.58 -3.65
N ASP A 675 -0.07 -10.35 -4.33
CA ASP A 675 1.39 -10.24 -4.34
C ASP A 675 1.86 -9.02 -5.15
N GLU A 676 1.71 -7.87 -4.61
CA GLU A 676 2.11 -6.56 -5.13
C GLU A 676 2.25 -5.60 -3.96
N ARG A 677 1.27 -4.77 -3.68
CA ARG A 677 1.19 -3.83 -2.56
C ARG A 677 2.38 -2.87 -2.56
N LEU A 678 2.59 -2.22 -3.70
CA LEU A 678 3.70 -1.30 -3.95
C LEU A 678 3.22 0.15 -4.02
N GLY A 679 4.09 1.10 -3.65
CA GLY A 679 3.81 2.52 -3.75
C GLY A 679 3.93 3.03 -5.18
N TRP A 680 2.97 2.68 -6.04
CA TRP A 680 2.92 3.08 -7.43
C TRP A 680 2.79 4.59 -7.57
N MET A 681 3.75 5.20 -8.26
CA MET A 681 3.87 6.66 -8.40
C MET A 681 2.72 7.25 -9.23
N GLY A 682 2.31 6.54 -10.30
CA GLY A 682 1.19 6.95 -11.16
C GLY A 682 -0.12 7.08 -10.39
N ASP A 683 -0.44 6.05 -9.62
CA ASP A 683 -1.64 5.99 -8.77
C ASP A 683 -1.65 7.12 -7.76
N ALA A 684 -0.53 7.30 -7.06
CA ALA A 684 -0.40 8.30 -6.01
C ALA A 684 -0.61 9.73 -6.54
N GLN A 685 0.01 10.12 -7.68
CA GLN A 685 -0.13 11.48 -8.22
C GLN A 685 -1.54 11.77 -8.73
N ILE A 686 -2.23 10.75 -9.26
CA ILE A 686 -3.61 10.89 -9.72
C ILE A 686 -4.54 11.16 -8.53
N TYR A 687 -4.26 10.53 -7.40
CA TYR A 687 -5.18 10.49 -6.26
C TYR A 687 -4.84 11.49 -5.15
N VAL A 688 -3.61 12.01 -5.07
CA VAL A 688 -3.15 12.84 -3.94
C VAL A 688 -4.10 13.99 -3.60
N ARG A 689 -4.69 14.66 -4.59
CA ARG A 689 -5.63 15.76 -4.34
C ARG A 689 -6.94 15.25 -3.72
N THR A 690 -7.47 14.13 -4.19
CA THR A 690 -8.64 13.47 -3.56
C THR A 690 -8.33 13.10 -2.11
N ALA A 691 -7.16 12.54 -1.84
CA ALA A 691 -6.75 12.15 -0.49
C ALA A 691 -6.80 13.34 0.48
N THR A 692 -6.40 14.54 0.05
CA THR A 692 -6.43 15.75 0.88
C THR A 692 -7.84 16.25 1.24
N PHE A 693 -8.86 15.84 0.51
CA PHE A 693 -10.26 16.14 0.86
C PHE A 693 -10.81 15.16 1.89
N ASN A 694 -10.36 13.92 1.87
CA ASN A 694 -10.87 12.87 2.76
C ASN A 694 -10.19 12.89 4.13
N THR A 695 -8.84 12.97 4.11
CA THR A 695 -8.03 12.91 5.34
C THR A 695 -6.87 13.91 5.31
N ASP A 696 -6.33 14.25 6.47
CA ASP A 696 -5.09 15.03 6.57
C ASP A 696 -3.90 14.13 6.25
N VAL A 697 -3.43 14.21 5.03
CA VAL A 697 -2.31 13.39 4.50
C VAL A 697 -0.97 14.12 4.52
N SER A 698 -0.88 15.27 5.18
CA SER A 698 0.33 16.10 5.20
C SER A 698 1.56 15.34 5.70
N ALA A 699 1.48 14.71 6.88
CA ALA A 699 2.58 13.92 7.43
C ALA A 699 2.85 12.65 6.61
N PHE A 700 1.80 11.99 6.09
CA PHE A 700 1.91 10.78 5.28
C PHE A 700 2.71 11.03 3.99
N PHE A 701 2.34 12.06 3.22
CA PHE A 701 3.08 12.41 2.01
C PHE A 701 4.44 13.05 2.29
N THR A 702 4.61 13.77 3.41
CA THR A 702 5.94 14.28 3.81
C THR A 702 6.94 13.13 3.98
N LYS A 703 6.53 12.03 4.61
CA LYS A 703 7.34 10.81 4.74
C LYS A 703 7.56 10.15 3.38
N TRP A 704 6.48 9.89 2.63
CA TRP A 704 6.60 9.16 1.38
C TRP A 704 7.43 9.90 0.32
N MET A 705 7.39 11.23 0.29
CA MET A 705 8.23 12.01 -0.63
C MET A 705 9.74 11.87 -0.34
N VAL A 706 10.13 11.51 0.88
CA VAL A 706 11.52 11.14 1.18
C VAL A 706 11.88 9.81 0.51
N ASP A 707 10.99 8.82 0.58
CA ASP A 707 11.17 7.53 -0.12
C ASP A 707 11.22 7.73 -1.65
N VAL A 708 10.43 8.66 -2.19
CA VAL A 708 10.45 9.02 -3.63
C VAL A 708 11.79 9.64 -4.04
N GLU A 709 12.37 10.51 -3.20
CA GLU A 709 13.69 11.10 -3.42
C GLU A 709 14.80 10.04 -3.36
N ASP A 710 14.77 9.16 -2.34
CA ASP A 710 15.72 8.04 -2.20
C ASP A 710 15.65 7.06 -3.40
N ALA A 711 14.48 6.91 -4.00
CA ALA A 711 14.24 6.04 -5.15
C ALA A 711 14.63 6.67 -6.51
N GLN A 712 15.02 7.96 -6.55
CA GLN A 712 15.37 8.63 -7.81
C GLN A 712 16.61 8.00 -8.44
N LEU A 713 16.56 7.76 -9.75
CA LEU A 713 17.65 7.16 -10.51
C LEU A 713 18.83 8.14 -10.66
N GLU A 714 20.03 7.61 -10.83
CA GLU A 714 21.25 8.44 -11.06
C GLU A 714 21.12 9.37 -12.26
N ASN A 715 20.36 8.97 -13.29
CA ASN A 715 20.11 9.80 -14.48
C ASN A 715 19.04 10.89 -14.26
N GLY A 716 18.51 11.03 -13.05
CA GLY A 716 17.49 12.00 -12.69
C GLY A 716 16.05 11.56 -12.90
N GLY A 717 15.81 10.40 -13.52
CA GLY A 717 14.47 9.81 -13.66
C GLY A 717 13.91 9.41 -12.29
N PHE A 718 12.63 9.70 -12.00
CA PHE A 718 11.97 9.08 -10.85
C PHE A 718 11.59 7.64 -11.16
N SER A 719 11.60 6.78 -10.14
CA SER A 719 11.16 5.39 -10.24
C SER A 719 9.66 5.28 -10.53
N ASP A 720 9.19 4.11 -10.97
CA ASP A 720 7.75 3.85 -11.17
C ASP A 720 7.04 3.51 -9.85
N VAL A 721 7.78 2.98 -8.87
CA VAL A 721 7.30 2.68 -7.51
C VAL A 721 8.25 3.25 -6.46
N SER A 722 7.75 3.56 -5.26
CA SER A 722 8.57 4.00 -4.13
C SER A 722 8.06 3.41 -2.80
N PRO A 723 8.93 2.77 -1.98
CA PRO A 723 10.37 2.45 -2.20
C PRO A 723 10.64 1.56 -3.42
N ARG A 724 11.82 1.77 -4.06
CA ARG A 724 12.21 1.10 -5.31
C ARG A 724 12.95 -0.22 -5.05
N LYS A 725 12.34 -1.25 -4.51
CA LYS A 725 13.09 -2.47 -4.21
C LYS A 725 12.81 -3.65 -5.15
N VAL A 726 11.58 -3.81 -5.58
CA VAL A 726 11.17 -4.96 -6.41
C VAL A 726 10.93 -4.60 -7.88
N ALA A 727 10.65 -3.34 -8.17
CA ALA A 727 10.47 -2.82 -9.53
C ALA A 727 11.61 -1.85 -9.87
N ASN A 728 12.40 -2.17 -10.90
CA ASN A 728 13.58 -1.40 -11.29
C ASN A 728 13.30 -0.37 -12.40
N GLY A 729 12.06 -0.26 -12.87
CA GLY A 729 11.62 0.72 -13.87
C GLY A 729 11.66 2.14 -13.35
N GLY A 730 11.66 3.10 -14.26
CA GLY A 730 11.60 4.52 -13.94
C GLY A 730 11.71 5.41 -15.18
N GLY A 731 11.40 6.68 -15.00
CA GLY A 731 11.36 7.65 -16.09
C GLY A 731 10.05 7.66 -16.86
N THR A 732 9.07 6.88 -16.43
CA THR A 732 7.75 6.76 -17.09
C THR A 732 6.92 8.02 -16.87
N ALA A 733 6.36 8.57 -17.97
CA ALA A 733 5.44 9.70 -17.90
C ALA A 733 4.18 9.37 -17.10
N ALA A 734 3.64 10.34 -16.41
CA ALA A 734 2.56 10.27 -15.41
C ALA A 734 2.99 9.55 -14.12
N TRP A 735 3.88 8.55 -14.14
CA TRP A 735 4.41 7.89 -12.93
C TRP A 735 5.53 8.74 -12.28
N GLY A 736 6.62 8.99 -12.96
CA GLY A 736 7.71 9.82 -12.44
C GLY A 736 7.29 11.26 -12.13
N ASP A 737 6.27 11.78 -12.78
CA ASP A 737 5.72 13.12 -12.53
C ASP A 737 5.16 13.29 -11.10
N ALA A 738 4.90 12.19 -10.37
CA ALA A 738 4.54 12.23 -8.95
C ALA A 738 5.58 12.96 -8.09
N GLY A 739 6.86 12.85 -8.44
CA GLY A 739 7.95 13.57 -7.76
C GLY A 739 7.84 15.10 -7.84
N VAL A 740 7.03 15.62 -8.76
CA VAL A 740 6.71 17.04 -8.90
C VAL A 740 5.29 17.35 -8.43
N ILE A 741 4.31 16.54 -8.82
CA ILE A 741 2.87 16.79 -8.59
C ILE A 741 2.51 16.64 -7.11
N CYS A 742 3.03 15.61 -6.43
CA CYS A 742 2.69 15.38 -5.03
C CYS A 742 3.18 16.51 -4.10
N PRO A 743 4.48 16.92 -4.11
CA PRO A 743 4.91 18.04 -3.28
C PRO A 743 4.19 19.36 -3.61
N TRP A 744 3.91 19.63 -4.89
CA TRP A 744 3.14 20.79 -5.29
C TRP A 744 1.71 20.74 -4.71
N THR A 745 1.06 19.58 -4.73
CA THR A 745 -0.29 19.42 -4.16
C THR A 745 -0.29 19.61 -2.64
N ILE A 746 0.68 19.05 -1.93
CA ILE A 746 0.82 19.24 -0.48
C ILE A 746 1.05 20.72 -0.16
N TYR A 747 1.92 21.42 -0.90
CA TYR A 747 2.06 22.86 -0.75
C TYR A 747 0.75 23.63 -0.97
N THR A 748 0.03 23.33 -2.05
CA THR A 748 -1.22 24.07 -2.38
C THR A 748 -2.33 23.84 -1.37
N VAL A 749 -2.34 22.74 -0.65
CA VAL A 749 -3.37 22.42 0.35
C VAL A 749 -2.94 22.87 1.74
N TYR A 750 -1.69 22.64 2.14
CA TYR A 750 -1.22 22.83 3.52
C TYR A 750 -0.29 24.04 3.69
N GLY A 751 0.12 24.71 2.61
CA GLY A 751 1.03 25.86 2.65
C GLY A 751 2.48 25.50 2.98
N ASP A 752 2.86 24.22 2.84
CA ASP A 752 4.19 23.75 3.19
C ASP A 752 5.24 24.09 2.12
N THR A 753 5.91 25.21 2.30
CA THR A 753 7.05 25.59 1.43
C THR A 753 8.29 24.75 1.68
N ARG A 754 8.43 24.10 2.85
CA ARG A 754 9.61 23.26 3.18
C ARG A 754 9.63 22.00 2.31
N ILE A 755 8.47 21.39 2.02
CA ILE A 755 8.41 20.23 1.13
C ILE A 755 8.88 20.58 -0.29
N LEU A 756 8.52 21.78 -0.79
CA LEU A 756 9.00 22.28 -2.07
C LEU A 756 10.52 22.50 -2.04
N ALA A 757 11.01 23.16 -0.99
CA ALA A 757 12.43 23.48 -0.86
C ALA A 757 13.29 22.20 -0.77
N ARG A 758 12.82 21.19 -0.01
CA ARG A 758 13.52 19.93 0.17
C ARG A 758 13.67 19.16 -1.13
N HIS A 759 12.60 19.04 -1.91
CA HIS A 759 12.56 18.20 -3.11
C HIS A 759 12.87 18.96 -4.41
N TYR A 760 13.23 20.26 -4.33
CA TYR A 760 13.45 21.11 -5.50
C TYR A 760 14.52 20.57 -6.45
N ASP A 761 15.67 20.17 -5.92
CA ASP A 761 16.77 19.63 -6.72
C ASP A 761 16.37 18.31 -7.43
N ALA A 762 15.58 17.46 -6.77
CA ALA A 762 15.06 16.24 -7.36
C ALA A 762 14.08 16.55 -8.51
N MET A 763 13.23 17.58 -8.34
CA MET A 763 12.33 18.06 -9.40
C MET A 763 13.10 18.59 -10.60
N GLN A 764 14.19 19.35 -10.38
CA GLN A 764 15.04 19.87 -11.47
C GLN A 764 15.67 18.72 -12.26
N LYS A 765 16.25 17.72 -11.58
CA LYS A 765 16.80 16.50 -12.21
C LYS A 765 15.77 15.77 -13.06
N TRP A 766 14.50 15.71 -12.61
CA TRP A 766 13.41 15.14 -13.40
C TRP A 766 13.16 15.89 -14.70
N ILE A 767 13.11 17.22 -14.66
CA ILE A 767 12.94 18.03 -15.87
C ILE A 767 14.13 17.87 -16.83
N ASP A 768 15.36 17.82 -16.30
CA ASP A 768 16.55 17.57 -17.10
C ASP A 768 16.54 16.18 -17.76
N TYR A 769 16.14 15.15 -17.00
CA TYR A 769 15.91 13.80 -17.52
C TYR A 769 14.88 13.83 -18.67
N CYS A 770 13.70 14.39 -18.44
CA CYS A 770 12.65 14.50 -19.46
C CYS A 770 13.17 15.21 -20.73
N LYS A 771 13.84 16.35 -20.57
CA LYS A 771 14.45 17.09 -21.67
C LYS A 771 15.48 16.25 -22.42
N GLY A 772 16.33 15.50 -21.70
CA GLY A 772 17.34 14.63 -22.28
C GLY A 772 16.74 13.54 -23.20
N THR A 773 15.59 12.95 -22.80
CA THR A 773 14.92 11.91 -23.60
C THR A 773 14.39 12.42 -24.93
N THR A 774 14.15 13.73 -25.08
CA THR A 774 13.58 14.34 -26.29
C THR A 774 14.59 14.47 -27.47
N LYS A 775 15.88 14.27 -27.23
CA LYS A 775 16.95 14.44 -28.23
C LYS A 775 16.89 15.80 -28.95
N GLY A 776 16.47 16.84 -28.24
CA GLY A 776 16.39 18.22 -28.74
C GLY A 776 15.08 18.61 -29.43
N THR A 777 14.16 17.70 -29.63
CA THR A 777 12.84 17.98 -30.24
C THR A 777 11.81 18.58 -29.29
N LEU A 778 12.03 18.47 -27.99
CA LEU A 778 11.09 18.75 -26.89
C LEU A 778 9.82 17.86 -26.90
N LEU A 779 9.83 16.78 -27.71
CA LEU A 779 8.78 15.76 -27.74
C LEU A 779 9.31 14.48 -27.10
N ARG A 780 8.64 13.98 -26.08
CA ARG A 780 9.05 12.74 -25.42
C ARG A 780 8.72 11.50 -26.27
N PRO A 781 9.52 10.42 -26.16
CA PRO A 781 9.26 9.18 -26.88
C PRO A 781 7.96 8.50 -26.43
N ALA A 782 7.42 7.62 -27.30
CA ALA A 782 6.21 6.83 -27.06
C ALA A 782 6.50 5.62 -26.16
N GLU A 783 6.88 5.86 -24.90
CA GLU A 783 7.27 4.87 -23.91
C GLU A 783 6.38 4.93 -22.66
N GLY A 784 6.43 3.89 -21.81
CA GLY A 784 5.70 3.82 -20.56
C GLY A 784 4.31 3.17 -20.67
N TYR A 785 3.47 3.39 -19.65
CA TYR A 785 2.19 2.68 -19.48
C TYR A 785 1.02 3.31 -20.23
N GLY A 786 1.12 4.58 -20.66
CA GLY A 786 0.05 5.29 -21.35
C GLY A 786 -1.11 5.66 -20.44
N ASP A 787 -2.33 5.73 -20.98
CA ASP A 787 -3.55 5.91 -20.19
C ASP A 787 -4.03 4.54 -19.67
N TRP A 788 -3.43 4.11 -18.57
CA TRP A 788 -3.54 2.75 -18.04
C TRP A 788 -4.98 2.33 -17.81
N LEU A 789 -5.35 1.15 -18.33
CA LEU A 789 -6.69 0.55 -18.25
C LEU A 789 -7.81 1.38 -18.89
N SER A 790 -7.48 2.14 -19.94
CA SER A 790 -8.49 2.77 -20.80
C SER A 790 -9.34 1.72 -21.56
N ILE A 791 -10.60 2.06 -21.88
CA ILE A 791 -11.53 1.14 -22.55
C ILE A 791 -11.61 1.48 -24.03
N LYS A 792 -11.08 0.59 -24.89
CA LYS A 792 -11.10 0.73 -26.35
C LYS A 792 -10.68 2.11 -26.83
N ALA A 793 -9.65 2.69 -26.20
CA ALA A 793 -9.13 4.02 -26.47
C ALA A 793 -7.60 4.04 -26.26
N ASP A 794 -6.86 3.72 -27.30
CA ASP A 794 -5.39 3.70 -27.25
C ASP A 794 -4.85 5.12 -27.40
N THR A 795 -4.57 5.76 -26.27
CA THR A 795 -4.01 7.10 -26.21
C THR A 795 -2.53 7.08 -26.59
N PRO A 796 -2.09 7.85 -27.62
CA PRO A 796 -0.68 7.87 -28.03
C PRO A 796 0.24 8.28 -26.89
N LYS A 797 1.20 7.41 -26.56
CA LYS A 797 2.09 7.57 -25.41
C LYS A 797 3.03 8.77 -25.54
N ASP A 798 3.43 9.14 -26.76
CA ASP A 798 4.25 10.34 -27.04
C ASP A 798 3.49 11.64 -26.74
N VAL A 799 2.19 11.69 -27.08
CA VAL A 799 1.31 12.82 -26.76
C VAL A 799 1.17 12.97 -25.24
N LEU A 800 0.83 11.88 -24.54
CA LEU A 800 0.69 11.85 -23.11
C LEU A 800 2.00 12.24 -22.40
N ALA A 801 3.13 11.65 -22.82
CA ALA A 801 4.42 11.90 -22.19
C ALA A 801 4.88 13.36 -22.38
N THR A 802 4.64 13.94 -23.57
CA THR A 802 4.97 15.35 -23.83
C THR A 802 4.05 16.30 -23.06
N ALA A 803 2.76 15.95 -22.88
CA ALA A 803 1.83 16.72 -22.06
C ALA A 803 2.26 16.77 -20.59
N TYR A 804 2.67 15.63 -20.01
CA TYR A 804 3.18 15.58 -18.64
C TYR A 804 4.52 16.30 -18.49
N PHE A 805 5.42 16.22 -19.46
CA PHE A 805 6.68 16.98 -19.45
C PHE A 805 6.40 18.49 -19.39
N ALA A 806 5.46 19.00 -20.20
CA ALA A 806 5.04 20.40 -20.13
C ALA A 806 4.43 20.75 -18.76
N HIS A 807 3.53 19.90 -18.25
CA HIS A 807 2.85 20.13 -16.97
C HIS A 807 3.85 20.20 -15.80
N SER A 808 4.74 19.20 -15.68
CA SER A 808 5.77 19.17 -14.62
C SER A 808 6.72 20.36 -14.74
N THR A 809 7.13 20.74 -15.97
CA THR A 809 7.97 21.93 -16.18
C THR A 809 7.28 23.21 -15.68
N ARG A 810 5.98 23.37 -15.96
CA ARG A 810 5.18 24.49 -15.43
C ARG A 810 5.13 24.49 -13.91
N LEU A 811 4.93 23.33 -13.28
CA LEU A 811 4.90 23.21 -11.82
C LEU A 811 6.25 23.51 -11.18
N VAL A 812 7.36 23.13 -11.81
CA VAL A 812 8.71 23.49 -11.35
C VAL A 812 8.95 25.01 -11.48
N ALA A 813 8.49 25.64 -12.56
CA ALA A 813 8.54 27.11 -12.68
C ALA A 813 7.78 27.81 -11.54
N GLN A 814 6.58 27.33 -11.21
CA GLN A 814 5.77 27.84 -10.11
C GLN A 814 6.43 27.59 -8.73
N THR A 815 7.02 26.42 -8.54
CA THR A 815 7.77 26.05 -7.33
C THR A 815 8.96 26.99 -7.15
N ALA A 816 9.75 27.24 -8.22
CA ALA A 816 10.85 28.20 -8.21
C ALA A 816 10.41 29.61 -7.80
N ALA A 817 9.27 30.06 -8.33
CA ALA A 817 8.68 31.37 -7.98
C ALA A 817 8.31 31.44 -6.49
N VAL A 818 7.66 30.40 -5.94
CA VAL A 818 7.31 30.29 -4.51
C VAL A 818 8.56 30.33 -3.62
N LEU A 819 9.66 29.69 -4.07
CA LEU A 819 10.92 29.64 -3.35
C LEU A 819 11.81 30.90 -3.56
N GLY A 820 11.33 31.89 -4.33
CA GLY A 820 12.09 33.11 -4.62
C GLY A 820 13.24 32.94 -5.62
N LYS A 821 13.28 31.80 -6.33
CA LYS A 821 14.31 31.47 -7.35
C LYS A 821 13.89 32.08 -8.71
N VAL A 822 14.03 33.41 -8.84
CA VAL A 822 13.45 34.18 -9.96
C VAL A 822 13.99 33.75 -11.33
N ASP A 823 15.29 33.46 -11.45
CA ASP A 823 15.92 33.07 -12.70
C ASP A 823 15.49 31.67 -13.14
N ASP A 824 15.40 30.73 -12.20
CA ASP A 824 14.89 29.39 -12.44
C ASP A 824 13.41 29.46 -12.89
N ALA A 825 12.59 30.25 -12.18
CA ALA A 825 11.17 30.43 -12.53
C ALA A 825 11.03 30.91 -13.98
N ARG A 826 11.84 31.89 -14.41
CA ARG A 826 11.86 32.39 -15.80
C ARG A 826 12.31 31.32 -16.78
N THR A 827 13.38 30.60 -16.47
CA THR A 827 13.96 29.55 -17.33
C THR A 827 12.95 28.41 -17.56
N TYR A 828 12.34 27.89 -16.50
CA TYR A 828 11.35 26.82 -16.63
C TYR A 828 10.04 27.30 -17.26
N HIS A 829 9.64 28.53 -17.06
CA HIS A 829 8.48 29.10 -17.75
C HIS A 829 8.73 29.19 -19.27
N GLN A 830 9.92 29.65 -19.69
CA GLN A 830 10.30 29.68 -21.11
C GLN A 830 10.38 28.25 -21.70
N LEU A 831 10.89 27.29 -20.93
CA LEU A 831 10.92 25.89 -21.37
C LEU A 831 9.50 25.33 -21.55
N PHE A 832 8.58 25.62 -20.61
CA PHE A 832 7.17 25.23 -20.73
C PHE A 832 6.55 25.78 -22.04
N GLU A 833 6.79 27.05 -22.37
CA GLU A 833 6.28 27.65 -23.61
C GLU A 833 6.85 26.96 -24.86
N GLN A 834 8.15 26.65 -24.86
CA GLN A 834 8.80 25.92 -25.96
C GLN A 834 8.24 24.50 -26.13
N ILE A 835 7.99 23.78 -25.02
CA ILE A 835 7.36 22.45 -25.09
C ILE A 835 5.94 22.56 -25.61
N ARG A 836 5.16 23.55 -25.15
CA ARG A 836 3.78 23.82 -25.60
C ARG A 836 3.74 24.09 -27.12
N ASP A 837 4.67 24.89 -27.62
CA ASP A 837 4.77 25.19 -29.05
C ASP A 837 5.14 23.94 -29.86
N ALA A 838 6.10 23.12 -29.37
CA ALA A 838 6.45 21.85 -29.97
C ALA A 838 5.27 20.88 -30.00
N PHE A 839 4.52 20.78 -28.88
CA PHE A 839 3.30 19.97 -28.76
C PHE A 839 2.26 20.37 -29.79
N ASN A 840 1.97 21.68 -29.93
CA ASN A 840 1.00 22.18 -30.89
C ASN A 840 1.41 21.91 -32.32
N LYS A 841 2.69 22.13 -32.65
CA LYS A 841 3.22 21.88 -33.99
C LYS A 841 3.16 20.40 -34.38
N ALA A 842 3.41 19.51 -33.45
CA ALA A 842 3.49 18.07 -33.72
C ALA A 842 2.15 17.35 -33.66
N TYR A 843 1.26 17.77 -32.74
CA TYR A 843 0.10 16.97 -32.35
C TYR A 843 -1.26 17.66 -32.56
N VAL A 844 -1.32 18.96 -32.88
CA VAL A 844 -2.59 19.68 -32.93
C VAL A 844 -2.85 20.24 -34.34
N SER A 845 -3.89 19.72 -34.97
CA SER A 845 -4.32 20.19 -36.32
C SER A 845 -4.96 21.58 -36.31
N ALA A 846 -5.26 22.13 -37.49
CA ALA A 846 -5.86 23.46 -37.62
C ALA A 846 -7.26 23.54 -37.02
N ASP A 847 -8.06 22.47 -37.08
CA ASP A 847 -9.40 22.35 -36.51
C ASP A 847 -9.41 21.94 -35.01
N GLY A 848 -8.27 21.97 -34.33
CA GLY A 848 -8.16 21.67 -32.90
C GLY A 848 -8.15 20.20 -32.54
N ARG A 849 -8.07 19.27 -33.52
CA ARG A 849 -7.92 17.84 -33.20
C ARG A 849 -6.51 17.58 -32.65
N VAL A 850 -6.47 16.77 -31.60
CA VAL A 850 -5.22 16.29 -31.02
C VAL A 850 -4.94 14.86 -31.50
N LYS A 851 -3.70 14.57 -31.88
CA LYS A 851 -3.25 13.23 -32.32
C LYS A 851 -3.78 12.13 -31.41
N GLY A 852 -4.40 11.09 -31.97
CA GLY A 852 -5.00 9.96 -31.28
C GLY A 852 -6.52 10.10 -31.07
N ASP A 853 -7.06 11.32 -31.07
CA ASP A 853 -8.51 11.60 -31.00
C ASP A 853 -9.25 10.86 -29.87
N THR A 854 -8.56 10.62 -28.76
CA THR A 854 -9.13 9.97 -27.53
C THR A 854 -9.59 11.05 -26.55
N GLN A 855 -10.52 10.70 -25.65
CA GLN A 855 -10.94 11.61 -24.57
C GLN A 855 -9.73 12.14 -23.78
N THR A 856 -8.76 11.27 -23.47
CA THR A 856 -7.58 11.59 -22.67
C THR A 856 -6.68 12.63 -23.33
N VAL A 857 -6.42 12.57 -24.65
CA VAL A 857 -5.59 13.61 -25.28
C VAL A 857 -6.21 15.00 -25.19
N TYR A 858 -7.54 15.12 -25.30
CA TYR A 858 -8.25 16.39 -25.14
C TYR A 858 -8.25 16.86 -23.69
N VAL A 859 -8.47 15.94 -22.75
CA VAL A 859 -8.42 16.25 -21.31
C VAL A 859 -7.05 16.82 -20.94
N LEU A 860 -5.97 16.15 -21.30
CA LEU A 860 -4.61 16.60 -20.99
C LEU A 860 -4.28 17.95 -21.69
N ALA A 861 -4.65 18.09 -22.94
CA ALA A 861 -4.35 19.31 -23.70
C ALA A 861 -5.09 20.55 -23.12
N LEU A 862 -6.33 20.36 -22.66
CA LEU A 862 -7.14 21.42 -22.04
C LEU A 862 -6.74 21.69 -20.58
N ALA A 863 -6.59 20.64 -19.76
CA ALA A 863 -6.28 20.77 -18.34
C ALA A 863 -4.87 21.33 -18.08
N PHE A 864 -3.90 20.96 -18.92
CA PHE A 864 -2.51 21.39 -18.76
C PHE A 864 -2.18 22.70 -19.51
N ASP A 865 -3.19 23.36 -20.07
CA ASP A 865 -3.05 24.67 -20.75
C ASP A 865 -2.12 24.61 -21.98
N LEU A 866 -2.20 23.52 -22.74
CA LEU A 866 -1.31 23.30 -23.88
C LEU A 866 -1.81 23.94 -25.19
N LEU A 867 -3.11 24.19 -25.33
CA LEU A 867 -3.72 24.66 -26.55
C LEU A 867 -3.72 26.20 -26.66
N PRO A 868 -3.49 26.77 -27.87
CA PRO A 868 -3.76 28.17 -28.15
C PRO A 868 -5.23 28.52 -27.88
N LYS A 869 -5.50 29.75 -27.46
CA LYS A 869 -6.86 30.19 -27.04
C LYS A 869 -7.92 29.92 -28.11
N GLU A 870 -7.58 30.16 -29.38
CA GLU A 870 -8.46 29.97 -30.54
C GLU A 870 -8.80 28.48 -30.80
N LYS A 871 -7.94 27.56 -30.44
CA LYS A 871 -8.17 26.11 -30.63
C LYS A 871 -8.93 25.43 -29.49
N ARG A 872 -8.98 26.05 -28.31
CA ARG A 872 -9.63 25.44 -27.12
C ARG A 872 -11.12 25.14 -27.33
N PRO A 873 -11.94 26.03 -27.92
CA PRO A 873 -13.36 25.70 -28.13
C PRO A 873 -13.55 24.52 -29.10
N MET A 874 -12.69 24.39 -30.11
CA MET A 874 -12.75 23.30 -31.08
C MET A 874 -12.35 21.97 -30.42
N ALA A 875 -11.25 21.94 -29.67
CA ALA A 875 -10.83 20.74 -28.92
C ALA A 875 -11.85 20.35 -27.85
N ALA A 876 -12.48 21.31 -27.17
CA ALA A 876 -13.58 21.09 -26.26
C ALA A 876 -14.80 20.42 -26.94
N GLN A 877 -15.14 20.87 -28.15
CA GLN A 877 -16.22 20.25 -28.94
C GLN A 877 -15.85 18.81 -29.34
N HIS A 878 -14.60 18.55 -29.77
CA HIS A 878 -14.14 17.20 -30.11
C HIS A 878 -14.21 16.25 -28.89
N LEU A 879 -13.86 16.72 -27.69
CA LEU A 879 -14.02 15.92 -26.45
C LEU A 879 -15.49 15.53 -26.23
N VAL A 880 -16.41 16.48 -26.34
CA VAL A 880 -17.85 16.23 -26.14
C VAL A 880 -18.41 15.31 -27.23
N ASP A 881 -18.01 15.51 -28.49
CA ASP A 881 -18.41 14.65 -29.60
C ASP A 881 -17.92 13.21 -29.40
N ASN A 882 -16.66 13.02 -28.98
CA ASN A 882 -16.11 11.69 -28.68
C ASN A 882 -16.89 10.98 -27.55
N ILE A 883 -17.30 11.71 -26.51
CA ILE A 883 -18.14 11.17 -25.43
C ILE A 883 -19.53 10.78 -25.97
N ARG A 884 -20.15 11.65 -26.75
CA ARG A 884 -21.48 11.38 -27.37
C ARG A 884 -21.43 10.17 -28.31
N ASP A 885 -20.39 10.09 -29.15
CA ASP A 885 -20.23 8.98 -30.13
C ASP A 885 -19.93 7.62 -29.45
N ARG A 886 -19.69 7.63 -28.16
CA ARG A 886 -19.60 6.45 -27.29
C ARG A 886 -20.84 6.27 -26.39
N ASP A 887 -22.01 6.70 -26.86
CA ASP A 887 -23.26 6.62 -26.09
C ASP A 887 -23.16 7.26 -24.71
N TRP A 888 -22.50 8.40 -24.62
CA TRP A 888 -22.27 9.14 -23.38
C TRP A 888 -21.49 8.36 -22.31
N HIS A 889 -20.50 7.57 -22.72
CA HIS A 889 -19.62 6.86 -21.81
C HIS A 889 -18.20 7.43 -21.84
N LEU A 890 -17.54 7.33 -20.70
CA LEU A 890 -16.11 7.54 -20.62
C LEU A 890 -15.34 6.39 -21.31
N SER A 891 -14.13 6.68 -21.73
CA SER A 891 -13.21 5.65 -22.25
C SER A 891 -11.81 5.77 -21.64
N THR A 892 -11.66 6.68 -20.70
CA THR A 892 -10.39 7.02 -20.07
C THR A 892 -9.90 5.93 -19.12
N GLY A 893 -8.60 5.76 -19.08
CA GLY A 893 -7.89 5.05 -18.03
C GLY A 893 -7.59 5.94 -16.81
N PHE A 894 -6.60 5.58 -16.01
CA PHE A 894 -6.24 6.31 -14.79
C PHE A 894 -5.93 7.78 -15.05
N VAL A 895 -5.09 8.03 -16.07
CA VAL A 895 -4.55 9.36 -16.37
C VAL A 895 -5.64 10.33 -16.85
N GLY A 896 -6.46 9.86 -17.79
CA GLY A 896 -7.54 10.70 -18.35
C GLY A 896 -8.69 10.93 -17.35
N THR A 897 -9.05 9.92 -16.56
CA THR A 897 -10.20 9.99 -15.63
C THR A 897 -10.00 11.06 -14.54
N LYS A 898 -8.76 11.25 -14.04
CA LYS A 898 -8.44 12.24 -13.01
C LYS A 898 -8.98 13.64 -13.33
N ASP A 899 -8.72 14.13 -14.55
CA ASP A 899 -9.04 15.51 -14.94
C ASP A 899 -10.28 15.62 -15.84
N LEU A 900 -10.91 14.48 -16.25
CA LEU A 900 -12.05 14.47 -17.17
C LEU A 900 -13.21 15.36 -16.70
N MET A 901 -13.70 15.11 -15.49
CA MET A 901 -14.87 15.83 -14.95
C MET A 901 -14.56 17.33 -14.73
N ALA A 902 -13.36 17.62 -14.20
CA ALA A 902 -12.92 19.00 -14.00
C ALA A 902 -12.74 19.75 -15.32
N THR A 903 -12.24 19.08 -16.36
CA THR A 903 -12.09 19.65 -17.71
C THR A 903 -13.45 19.94 -18.33
N LEU A 904 -14.41 19.00 -18.28
CA LEU A 904 -15.78 19.22 -18.78
C LEU A 904 -16.44 20.42 -18.08
N ASN A 905 -16.24 20.54 -16.78
CA ASN A 905 -16.72 21.68 -16.02
C ASN A 905 -16.05 23.00 -16.46
N ALA A 906 -14.73 23.01 -16.66
CA ALA A 906 -13.97 24.19 -17.07
C ALA A 906 -14.31 24.68 -18.47
N ILE A 907 -14.72 23.80 -19.38
CA ILE A 907 -15.20 24.16 -20.74
C ILE A 907 -16.69 24.49 -20.77
N GLY A 908 -17.37 24.57 -19.62
CA GLY A 908 -18.80 24.91 -19.52
C GLY A 908 -19.76 23.74 -19.81
N ARG A 909 -19.29 22.52 -19.81
CA ARG A 909 -20.09 21.31 -20.08
C ARG A 909 -20.28 20.48 -18.82
N THR A 910 -20.69 21.15 -17.74
CA THR A 910 -21.04 20.49 -16.46
C THR A 910 -22.20 19.50 -16.65
N ASP A 911 -23.09 19.73 -17.60
CA ASP A 911 -24.17 18.83 -18.01
C ASP A 911 -23.60 17.46 -18.44
N VAL A 912 -22.56 17.44 -19.27
CA VAL A 912 -21.91 16.21 -19.71
C VAL A 912 -21.17 15.52 -18.56
N ALA A 913 -20.51 16.28 -17.67
CA ALA A 913 -19.85 15.74 -16.50
C ALA A 913 -20.85 15.00 -15.59
N TYR A 914 -22.00 15.58 -15.28
CA TYR A 914 -23.06 14.91 -14.50
C TYR A 914 -23.65 13.72 -15.23
N HIS A 915 -23.83 13.77 -16.55
CA HIS A 915 -24.30 12.61 -17.32
C HIS A 915 -23.35 11.42 -17.18
N LEU A 916 -22.04 11.62 -17.36
CA LEU A 916 -21.04 10.58 -17.15
C LEU A 916 -21.00 10.07 -15.70
N PHE A 917 -21.13 10.97 -14.74
CA PHE A 917 -21.06 10.67 -13.32
C PHE A 917 -22.22 9.78 -12.84
N HIS A 918 -23.46 10.06 -13.32
CA HIS A 918 -24.66 9.30 -12.98
C HIS A 918 -24.92 8.10 -13.89
N ASN A 919 -24.01 7.80 -14.84
CA ASN A 919 -24.15 6.66 -15.70
C ASN A 919 -24.04 5.36 -14.90
N GLU A 920 -24.99 4.43 -15.08
CA GLU A 920 -25.04 3.12 -14.42
C GLU A 920 -24.71 1.95 -15.35
N THR A 921 -24.49 2.24 -16.65
CA THR A 921 -24.10 1.27 -17.66
C THR A 921 -22.58 1.25 -17.88
N PHE A 922 -22.06 0.17 -18.44
CA PHE A 922 -20.63 -0.06 -18.67
C PHE A 922 -20.06 0.83 -19.79
N PRO A 923 -18.89 1.49 -19.60
CA PRO A 923 -18.12 1.61 -18.35
C PRO A 923 -18.53 2.84 -17.53
N SER A 924 -18.70 2.66 -16.23
CA SER A 924 -19.00 3.75 -15.29
C SER A 924 -18.79 3.32 -13.83
N TRP A 925 -18.74 4.28 -12.89
CA TRP A 925 -18.76 3.98 -11.44
C TRP A 925 -20.08 3.36 -11.01
N GLY A 926 -21.21 3.80 -11.58
CA GLY A 926 -22.52 3.24 -11.29
C GLY A 926 -22.61 1.76 -11.68
N PHE A 927 -22.01 1.34 -12.80
CA PHE A 927 -21.94 -0.06 -13.21
C PHE A 927 -21.28 -0.94 -12.13
N SER A 928 -20.11 -0.56 -11.62
CA SER A 928 -19.44 -1.34 -10.59
C SER A 928 -20.24 -1.42 -9.29
N ILE A 929 -20.91 -0.31 -8.90
CA ILE A 929 -21.78 -0.26 -7.71
C ILE A 929 -23.00 -1.18 -7.87
N GLN A 930 -23.67 -1.17 -9.02
CA GLN A 930 -24.80 -2.04 -9.34
C GLN A 930 -24.39 -3.54 -9.27
N HIS A 931 -23.12 -3.84 -9.53
CA HIS A 931 -22.56 -5.19 -9.45
C HIS A 931 -21.82 -5.50 -8.14
N GLY A 932 -22.19 -4.78 -7.07
CA GLY A 932 -21.77 -5.07 -5.70
C GLY A 932 -20.36 -4.58 -5.32
N ALA A 933 -19.88 -3.49 -5.93
CA ALA A 933 -18.65 -2.84 -5.50
C ALA A 933 -18.85 -2.15 -4.15
N THR A 934 -18.03 -2.51 -3.17
CA THR A 934 -17.93 -1.86 -1.85
C THR A 934 -16.62 -1.08 -1.69
N SER A 935 -15.83 -1.04 -2.76
CA SER A 935 -14.55 -0.34 -2.93
C SER A 935 -14.38 -0.01 -4.42
N ILE A 936 -13.37 0.80 -4.76
CA ILE A 936 -13.07 1.17 -6.16
C ILE A 936 -12.31 0.01 -6.82
N TRP A 937 -12.78 -0.43 -7.99
CA TRP A 937 -12.15 -1.47 -8.78
C TRP A 937 -10.97 -0.90 -9.59
N GLU A 938 -9.94 -1.72 -9.81
CA GLU A 938 -8.78 -1.37 -10.64
C GLU A 938 -9.18 -1.16 -12.11
N ARG A 939 -10.10 -1.98 -12.60
CA ARG A 939 -10.54 -2.01 -13.99
C ARG A 939 -12.02 -1.67 -14.09
N TRP A 940 -12.42 -0.94 -15.14
CA TRP A 940 -13.83 -0.76 -15.46
C TRP A 940 -14.53 -2.09 -15.70
N ASP A 941 -13.84 -3.05 -16.37
CA ASP A 941 -14.29 -4.39 -16.71
C ASP A 941 -13.80 -5.49 -15.74
N GLY A 942 -13.42 -5.16 -14.51
CA GLY A 942 -12.92 -6.14 -13.53
C GLY A 942 -13.82 -7.36 -13.35
N TRP A 943 -15.13 -7.16 -13.50
CA TRP A 943 -16.14 -8.19 -13.63
C TRP A 943 -17.29 -7.68 -14.52
N THR A 944 -17.78 -8.54 -15.44
CA THR A 944 -18.97 -8.25 -16.23
C THR A 944 -19.90 -9.46 -16.29
N PRO A 945 -21.23 -9.27 -16.49
CA PRO A 945 -22.17 -10.39 -16.60
C PRO A 945 -21.83 -11.36 -17.74
N GLU A 946 -21.30 -10.84 -18.85
CA GLU A 946 -21.02 -11.62 -20.06
C GLU A 946 -19.73 -12.44 -19.96
N LYS A 947 -18.69 -11.90 -19.28
CA LYS A 947 -17.35 -12.49 -19.27
C LYS A 947 -16.93 -13.01 -17.90
N GLY A 948 -17.66 -12.68 -16.83
CA GLY A 948 -17.22 -12.95 -15.47
C GLY A 948 -16.01 -12.10 -15.07
N PHE A 949 -15.13 -12.66 -14.23
CA PHE A 949 -13.87 -12.02 -13.83
C PHE A 949 -12.91 -11.90 -15.02
N GLN A 950 -12.29 -10.73 -15.13
CA GLN A 950 -11.26 -10.49 -16.13
C GLN A 950 -9.90 -11.03 -15.68
N ASP A 951 -8.86 -10.75 -16.46
CA ASP A 951 -7.48 -11.21 -16.25
C ASP A 951 -7.08 -11.17 -14.76
N PRO A 952 -6.90 -12.32 -14.11
CA PRO A 952 -6.53 -12.36 -12.70
C PRO A 952 -5.13 -11.78 -12.42
N GLY A 953 -4.28 -11.70 -13.43
CA GLY A 953 -2.97 -11.06 -13.33
C GLY A 953 -3.06 -9.55 -13.11
N MET A 954 -4.20 -8.92 -13.45
CA MET A 954 -4.42 -7.47 -13.37
C MET A 954 -5.85 -7.16 -12.92
N ASN A 955 -6.25 -7.64 -11.74
CA ASN A 955 -7.62 -7.46 -11.26
C ASN A 955 -7.69 -7.35 -9.73
N SER A 956 -7.64 -6.13 -9.23
CA SER A 956 -7.91 -5.79 -7.84
C SER A 956 -9.30 -5.14 -7.71
N PHE A 957 -10.01 -5.46 -6.65
CA PHE A 957 -11.31 -4.83 -6.35
C PHE A 957 -11.19 -3.73 -5.28
N ALA A 958 -9.95 -3.40 -4.83
CA ALA A 958 -9.66 -2.28 -3.94
C ALA A 958 -8.43 -1.50 -4.44
N HIS A 959 -8.64 -0.61 -5.44
CA HIS A 959 -7.59 0.13 -6.14
C HIS A 959 -8.05 1.58 -6.35
N TYR A 960 -7.37 2.55 -5.76
CA TYR A 960 -7.96 3.89 -5.57
C TYR A 960 -7.95 4.80 -6.79
N SER A 961 -7.25 4.50 -7.88
CA SER A 961 -7.00 5.45 -8.98
C SER A 961 -8.26 6.04 -9.60
N PHE A 962 -9.27 5.23 -9.95
CA PHE A 962 -10.54 5.73 -10.45
C PHE A 962 -11.39 6.49 -9.40
N GLY A 963 -11.02 6.39 -8.11
CA GLY A 963 -11.59 7.20 -7.03
C GLY A 963 -11.16 8.67 -7.07
N ALA A 964 -10.24 9.05 -7.96
CA ALA A 964 -9.82 10.45 -8.17
C ALA A 964 -10.98 11.38 -8.50
N VAL A 965 -12.10 10.87 -9.01
CA VAL A 965 -13.34 11.63 -9.24
C VAL A 965 -13.86 12.35 -8.00
N CYS A 966 -13.51 11.88 -6.80
CA CYS A 966 -13.95 12.50 -5.55
C CYS A 966 -13.40 13.93 -5.37
N GLU A 967 -12.25 14.26 -5.96
CA GLU A 967 -11.79 15.66 -6.07
C GLU A 967 -12.88 16.54 -6.71
N TRP A 968 -13.45 16.10 -7.84
CA TRP A 968 -14.52 16.84 -8.52
C TRP A 968 -15.80 16.91 -7.67
N MET A 969 -16.13 15.87 -6.90
CA MET A 969 -17.30 15.90 -6.01
C MET A 969 -17.18 17.04 -4.99
N PHE A 970 -16.03 17.21 -4.34
CA PHE A 970 -15.81 18.29 -3.38
C PHE A 970 -15.73 19.67 -4.06
N ARG A 971 -15.00 19.78 -5.16
CA ARG A 971 -14.71 21.06 -5.83
C ARG A 971 -15.89 21.60 -6.64
N THR A 972 -16.73 20.70 -7.18
CA THR A 972 -17.83 21.08 -8.08
C THR A 972 -19.18 20.87 -7.42
N ILE A 973 -19.53 19.66 -6.97
CA ILE A 973 -20.83 19.41 -6.32
C ILE A 973 -20.88 20.14 -4.98
N GLY A 974 -19.92 19.94 -4.11
CA GLY A 974 -19.76 20.66 -2.84
C GLY A 974 -19.34 22.11 -3.03
N GLY A 975 -18.65 22.41 -4.11
CA GLY A 975 -18.20 23.74 -4.50
C GLY A 975 -17.11 24.33 -3.62
N ILE A 976 -16.37 23.53 -2.86
CA ILE A 976 -15.34 24.00 -1.92
C ILE A 976 -13.96 23.74 -2.49
N ASP A 977 -13.17 24.79 -2.68
CA ASP A 977 -11.80 24.72 -3.17
C ASP A 977 -10.91 25.82 -2.57
N THR A 978 -9.61 25.72 -2.77
CA THR A 978 -8.63 26.79 -2.52
C THR A 978 -8.09 27.33 -3.84
N GLN A 979 -7.61 28.56 -3.82
CA GLN A 979 -6.87 29.09 -4.96
C GLN A 979 -5.53 28.37 -5.10
N LEU A 980 -5.27 27.80 -6.27
CA LEU A 980 -4.09 26.93 -6.49
C LEU A 980 -2.79 27.69 -6.78
N ALA A 981 -2.87 28.98 -7.12
CA ALA A 981 -1.71 29.81 -7.41
C ALA A 981 -1.65 31.03 -6.48
N PRO A 982 -0.46 31.48 -6.06
CA PRO A 982 -0.30 32.71 -5.31
C PRO A 982 -0.79 33.91 -6.12
N THR A 983 -1.56 34.83 -5.49
CA THR A 983 -1.99 36.12 -6.06
C THR A 983 -1.88 37.19 -5.00
N GLU A 984 -1.98 38.48 -5.42
CA GLU A 984 -2.02 39.61 -4.50
C GLU A 984 -3.23 39.57 -3.53
N ALA A 985 -4.33 38.95 -3.95
CA ALA A 985 -5.57 38.85 -3.16
C ALA A 985 -5.65 37.64 -2.25
N GLY A 986 -4.66 36.75 -2.26
CA GLY A 986 -4.62 35.50 -1.49
C GLY A 986 -3.76 34.44 -2.16
N GLY A 987 -3.87 33.20 -1.70
CA GLY A 987 -3.05 32.10 -2.22
C GLY A 987 -3.51 30.73 -1.77
N PRO A 988 -2.65 29.73 -1.96
CA PRO A 988 -2.88 28.35 -1.54
C PRO A 988 -3.11 28.20 -0.04
N ALA A 989 -3.33 26.98 0.44
CA ALA A 989 -3.60 26.63 1.82
C ALA A 989 -4.88 27.26 2.40
N TYR A 990 -5.91 27.39 1.56
CA TYR A 990 -7.20 27.97 1.94
C TYR A 990 -7.11 29.41 2.49
N LYS A 991 -6.02 30.12 2.24
CA LYS A 991 -5.93 31.57 2.46
C LYS A 991 -6.98 32.29 1.63
N HIS A 992 -7.31 31.77 0.46
CA HIS A 992 -8.43 32.17 -0.35
C HIS A 992 -9.34 30.96 -0.58
N ILE A 993 -10.47 30.91 0.12
CA ILE A 993 -11.46 29.85 -0.02
C ILE A 993 -12.40 30.19 -1.17
N VAL A 994 -12.54 29.28 -2.12
CA VAL A 994 -13.52 29.37 -3.20
C VAL A 994 -14.75 28.54 -2.80
N ILE A 995 -15.93 29.19 -2.79
CA ILE A 995 -17.21 28.49 -2.55
C ILE A 995 -18.10 28.75 -3.79
N ARG A 996 -18.24 27.72 -4.63
CA ARG A 996 -18.95 27.78 -5.90
C ARG A 996 -19.58 26.45 -6.26
N PRO A 997 -20.61 26.01 -5.53
CA PRO A 997 -21.28 24.74 -5.86
C PRO A 997 -21.96 24.84 -7.23
N GLN A 998 -21.84 23.79 -8.01
CA GLN A 998 -22.51 23.61 -9.29
C GLN A 998 -23.36 22.35 -9.22
N MET A 999 -24.58 22.53 -8.75
CA MET A 999 -25.56 21.46 -8.64
C MET A 999 -26.09 21.12 -10.04
N GLY A 1000 -26.04 19.85 -10.40
CA GLY A 1000 -26.68 19.28 -11.56
C GLY A 1000 -27.69 18.22 -11.13
N GLY A 1001 -28.84 18.17 -11.73
CA GLY A 1001 -29.88 17.20 -11.44
C GLY A 1001 -30.49 16.67 -12.70
#